data_1d540c5e694bbb472b3f8765f6e138fb
#
_entry.id   1d540c5e694bbb472b3f8765f6e138fb
#
_cell.length_a   1.000
_cell.length_b   1.000
_cell.length_c   1.000
_cell.angle_alpha   90.00
_cell.angle_beta   90.00
_cell.angle_gamma   90.00
#
_symmetry.space_group_name_H-M   'P 1'
#
loop_
_entity.id
_entity.type
_entity.pdbx_description
1 polymer ?
#
loop_
_entity_poly.entity_id
_entity_poly.type
_entity_poly.pdbx_seq_one_letter_code
_entity_poly.pdbx_strand_id
1 'polypeptide(L)'
;MHRLFQPITSLKYVAQKRAKLYDKLDITTPYDLLYHLPRHYMDYRNPISIAEAQNQTLAVLRVQILQKLAPQFIRSGLTVFKAIATDDTAQISIVLYNNHFAMDALTIGSTYYLYGKIGGNLLRKEIYSPHIIPASSNQLIRPIYALTTGLTANMIETNVRQALNLLEEEPFEWMPGWLLTQYHLPLLADALPEIHFPHSMETLEQARRRLAFDELLQLQIGMRMLRKRTETAAAIPMQSISMQPFYDALPFSMTQGQQKAVSEILDSLCQPVPMNRLLQGDVGSGKTAVAAAACYFAAKNGVQSALMAPTEILAGQHYATLQRFLEPLGISVGLLTGSMKAKEKKEVRTATQDGSLMVLVGTHAIFQKEVQFSNLALVITDEQHRFGVEQRSQLAEKGTCPHKLVMSATPIPRTLALMIYGDLDLSILGELPNGRKPIETYAVTGKLRERAYSFIQKQLEQGRQAYIVCPTIEEGDNNLQAVEQYAKQVQEGAFSAYSVGLLHGKLKANEKDDVMQAFRDNEIQVLVCTTVVEVGVDVPNATVMMIEDAERFGLSQLHQLRGRVGRGDAQSYCILVTDHVTDACRQRMQIMSRMRDGFQIAEADLKLRGPGDFFGERQHGLPPLKAADMMKDMELIRETEQAAEQLLQNDPTLQQPENQGLRLEVLRLFAKTGENGVIL
;
A
#
# COMPACT_ATOMS: atom_id res chain seq x y z
N MET A 1 24.89 -22.71 21.24
CA MET A 1 24.09 -21.55 20.78
C MET A 1 25.07 -20.55 20.18
N HIS A 2 24.93 -20.19 18.92
CA HIS A 2 25.84 -19.28 18.22
C HIS A 2 25.96 -17.94 18.97
N ARG A 3 27.15 -17.35 19.04
CA ARG A 3 27.44 -16.13 19.83
C ARG A 3 26.61 -14.90 19.39
N LEU A 4 26.22 -14.84 18.13
CA LEU A 4 25.34 -13.78 17.61
C LEU A 4 23.94 -13.75 18.27
N PHE A 5 23.47 -14.85 18.81
CA PHE A 5 22.14 -14.95 19.46
C PHE A 5 22.18 -14.81 20.99
N GLN A 6 23.33 -14.49 21.56
CA GLN A 6 23.44 -14.11 22.97
C GLN A 6 22.84 -12.71 23.19
N PRO A 7 22.48 -12.36 24.44
CA PRO A 7 22.00 -11.01 24.74
C PRO A 7 22.99 -9.94 24.28
N ILE A 8 22.53 -8.77 23.85
CA ILE A 8 23.36 -7.67 23.36
C ILE A 8 24.39 -7.19 24.40
N THR A 9 24.15 -7.47 25.68
CA THR A 9 25.10 -7.20 26.77
C THR A 9 26.38 -8.02 26.70
N SER A 10 26.47 -9.01 25.83
CA SER A 10 27.70 -9.74 25.53
C SER A 10 28.74 -8.91 24.78
N LEU A 11 28.31 -7.83 24.13
CA LEU A 11 29.21 -6.89 23.46
C LEU A 11 29.91 -5.97 24.47
N LYS A 12 31.18 -5.65 24.24
CA LYS A 12 31.94 -4.72 25.09
C LYS A 12 31.25 -3.35 25.09
N TYR A 13 31.23 -2.74 26.27
CA TYR A 13 30.63 -1.42 26.54
C TYR A 13 29.10 -1.38 26.43
N VAL A 14 28.40 -2.51 26.34
CA VAL A 14 26.94 -2.60 26.38
C VAL A 14 26.49 -3.15 27.73
N ALA A 15 26.40 -2.28 28.73
CA ALA A 15 25.80 -2.61 30.04
C ALA A 15 24.28 -2.44 30.00
N GLN A 16 23.58 -2.86 31.05
CA GLN A 16 22.11 -2.85 31.18
C GLN A 16 21.44 -1.51 30.79
N LYS A 17 22.06 -0.37 31.16
CA LYS A 17 21.54 0.94 30.77
C LYS A 17 21.53 1.16 29.24
N ARG A 18 22.58 0.72 28.55
CA ARG A 18 22.69 0.85 27.11
C ARG A 18 21.85 -0.20 26.40
N ALA A 19 21.73 -1.41 26.92
CA ALA A 19 20.85 -2.44 26.40
C ALA A 19 19.39 -1.97 26.33
N LYS A 20 18.89 -1.26 27.36
CA LYS A 20 17.55 -0.63 27.34
C LYS A 20 17.37 0.44 26.24
N LEU A 21 18.44 1.04 25.76
CA LEU A 21 18.36 1.97 24.62
C LEU A 21 18.30 1.24 23.29
N TYR A 22 18.99 0.12 23.19
CA TYR A 22 18.90 -0.79 22.03
C TYR A 22 17.53 -1.46 21.95
N ASP A 23 16.94 -1.82 23.09
CA ASP A 23 15.60 -2.40 23.19
C ASP A 23 14.50 -1.49 22.59
N LYS A 24 14.67 -0.15 22.69
CA LYS A 24 13.78 0.82 22.00
C LYS A 24 13.87 0.79 20.47
N LEU A 25 14.87 0.13 19.92
CA LEU A 25 15.09 -0.10 18.50
C LEU A 25 14.84 -1.56 18.11
N ASP A 26 14.20 -2.34 19.00
CA ASP A 26 13.97 -3.79 18.83
C ASP A 26 15.26 -4.61 18.64
N ILE A 27 16.36 -4.15 19.27
CA ILE A 27 17.68 -4.80 19.18
C ILE A 27 17.99 -5.43 20.54
N THR A 28 17.91 -6.76 20.61
CA THR A 28 18.14 -7.54 21.84
C THR A 28 19.38 -8.41 21.78
N THR A 29 19.88 -8.71 20.59
CA THR A 29 21.04 -9.57 20.31
C THR A 29 22.03 -8.89 19.34
N PRO A 30 23.31 -9.34 19.27
CA PRO A 30 24.23 -8.96 18.20
C PRO A 30 23.69 -9.24 16.80
N TYR A 31 22.91 -10.30 16.62
CA TYR A 31 22.24 -10.62 15.37
C TYR A 31 21.23 -9.52 14.97
N ASP A 32 20.35 -9.10 15.89
CA ASP A 32 19.40 -8.00 15.62
C ASP A 32 20.14 -6.71 15.26
N LEU A 33 21.31 -6.46 15.87
CA LEU A 33 22.13 -5.29 15.58
C LEU A 33 22.69 -5.33 14.16
N LEU A 34 23.11 -6.51 13.64
CA LEU A 34 23.56 -6.68 12.26
C LEU A 34 22.42 -6.48 11.25
N TYR A 35 21.16 -6.67 11.66
CA TYR A 35 19.98 -6.38 10.86
C TYR A 35 19.34 -5.00 11.16
N HIS A 36 20.03 -4.14 11.93
CA HIS A 36 19.72 -2.73 12.05
C HIS A 36 20.43 -1.96 10.93
N LEU A 37 19.88 -2.05 9.71
CA LEU A 37 20.50 -1.56 8.49
C LEU A 37 20.61 -0.03 8.47
N PRO A 38 21.64 0.56 7.84
CA PRO A 38 21.74 1.99 7.61
C PRO A 38 20.58 2.49 6.74
N ARG A 39 20.03 3.67 7.08
CA ARG A 39 18.98 4.33 6.28
C ARG A 39 19.54 4.94 5.01
N HIS A 40 20.73 5.51 5.10
CA HIS A 40 21.42 6.19 3.99
C HIS A 40 22.92 6.03 4.16
N TYR A 41 23.66 6.40 3.12
CA TYR A 41 25.11 6.45 3.13
C TYR A 41 25.59 7.83 2.72
N MET A 42 26.64 8.32 3.40
CA MET A 42 27.39 9.50 2.99
C MET A 42 28.57 9.04 2.14
N ASP A 43 28.60 9.43 0.87
CA ASP A 43 29.65 9.10 -0.06
C ASP A 43 30.63 10.27 -0.23
N TYR A 44 31.85 10.12 0.25
CA TYR A 44 32.91 11.13 0.21
C TYR A 44 33.87 10.97 -0.99
N ARG A 45 33.67 10.00 -1.87
CA ARG A 45 34.62 9.67 -2.94
C ARG A 45 34.70 10.73 -4.05
N ASN A 46 33.64 11.50 -4.25
CA ASN A 46 33.53 12.49 -5.32
C ASN A 46 33.37 13.91 -4.74
N PRO A 47 34.41 14.49 -4.12
CA PRO A 47 34.34 15.86 -3.63
C PRO A 47 34.29 16.84 -4.79
N ILE A 48 33.44 17.85 -4.68
CA ILE A 48 33.44 19.01 -5.59
C ILE A 48 34.33 20.13 -5.05
N SER A 49 34.71 21.07 -5.92
CA SER A 49 35.46 22.24 -5.49
C SER A 49 34.57 23.24 -4.75
N ILE A 50 35.17 24.02 -3.83
CA ILE A 50 34.44 25.07 -3.12
C ILE A 50 33.88 26.08 -4.12
N ALA A 51 34.62 26.38 -5.21
CA ALA A 51 34.17 27.32 -6.23
C ALA A 51 32.87 26.84 -6.91
N GLU A 52 32.72 25.54 -7.22
CA GLU A 52 31.55 24.92 -7.88
C GLU A 52 30.38 24.70 -6.93
N ALA A 53 30.62 24.60 -5.61
CA ALA A 53 29.58 24.32 -4.63
C ALA A 53 28.48 25.38 -4.65
N GLN A 54 27.26 24.97 -4.99
CA GLN A 54 26.08 25.84 -5.09
C GLN A 54 25.46 26.06 -3.71
N ASN A 55 24.92 27.27 -3.48
CA ASN A 55 24.24 27.61 -2.26
C ASN A 55 22.96 26.78 -2.08
N GLN A 56 22.63 26.43 -0.84
CA GLN A 56 21.49 25.59 -0.44
C GLN A 56 21.56 24.13 -0.88
N THR A 57 22.66 23.65 -1.49
CA THR A 57 22.86 22.24 -1.85
C THR A 57 23.66 21.47 -0.79
N LEU A 58 23.47 20.15 -0.70
CA LEU A 58 24.33 19.25 0.00
C LEU A 58 25.56 18.97 -0.87
N ALA A 59 26.75 19.07 -0.29
CA ALA A 59 27.99 18.86 -1.01
C ALA A 59 29.02 18.14 -0.17
N VAL A 60 29.91 17.43 -0.86
CA VAL A 60 31.15 16.89 -0.32
C VAL A 60 32.30 17.78 -0.77
N LEU A 61 33.07 18.28 0.18
CA LEU A 61 34.25 19.09 -0.08
C LEU A 61 35.48 18.42 0.51
N ARG A 62 36.63 18.52 -0.17
CA ARG A 62 37.93 18.14 0.38
C ARG A 62 38.73 19.39 0.63
N VAL A 63 38.95 19.71 1.92
CA VAL A 63 39.54 21.00 2.31
C VAL A 63 40.64 20.86 3.32
N GLN A 64 41.59 21.82 3.30
CA GLN A 64 42.62 21.97 4.30
C GLN A 64 42.24 23.07 5.30
N ILE A 65 42.39 22.85 6.59
CA ILE A 65 42.11 23.83 7.64
C ILE A 65 43.22 24.87 7.67
N LEU A 66 42.83 26.14 7.46
CA LEU A 66 43.77 27.27 7.53
C LEU A 66 43.82 27.87 8.93
N GLN A 67 42.68 28.09 9.55
CA GLN A 67 42.61 28.81 10.81
C GLN A 67 41.36 28.41 11.61
N LYS A 68 41.47 28.41 12.94
CA LYS A 68 40.34 28.34 13.87
C LYS A 68 40.09 29.75 14.45
N LEU A 69 38.82 30.16 14.44
CA LEU A 69 38.41 31.45 14.98
C LEU A 69 37.97 31.30 16.45
N ALA A 70 38.04 32.40 17.22
CA ALA A 70 37.56 32.43 18.59
C ALA A 70 36.06 32.10 18.65
N PRO A 71 35.60 31.35 19.67
CA PRO A 71 34.20 31.03 19.85
C PRO A 71 33.34 32.31 20.01
N GLN A 72 32.18 32.34 19.37
CA GLN A 72 31.21 33.44 19.45
C GLN A 72 30.00 33.02 20.26
N PHE A 73 29.75 33.71 21.37
CA PHE A 73 28.55 33.51 22.17
C PHE A 73 27.42 34.38 21.59
N ILE A 74 26.40 33.74 21.00
CA ILE A 74 25.28 34.46 20.37
C ILE A 74 24.19 34.78 21.39
N ARG A 75 23.82 33.77 22.22
CA ARG A 75 22.85 33.89 23.32
C ARG A 75 23.04 32.75 24.31
N SER A 76 22.36 32.82 25.47
CA SER A 76 22.39 31.74 26.46
C SER A 76 22.09 30.39 25.79
N GLY A 77 23.00 29.41 25.93
CA GLY A 77 22.88 28.09 25.36
C GLY A 77 23.29 27.95 23.88
N LEU A 78 23.73 29.01 23.19
CA LEU A 78 24.18 28.93 21.79
C LEU A 78 25.57 29.58 21.61
N THR A 79 26.57 28.71 21.42
CA THR A 79 27.93 29.06 21.06
C THR A 79 28.22 28.61 19.64
N VAL A 80 28.77 29.48 18.82
CA VAL A 80 29.17 29.22 17.44
C VAL A 80 30.68 29.15 17.36
N PHE A 81 31.18 28.04 16.82
CA PHE A 81 32.58 27.80 16.51
C PHE A 81 32.79 27.89 15.01
N LYS A 82 33.83 28.62 14.57
CA LYS A 82 34.15 28.78 13.15
C LYS A 82 35.58 28.40 12.86
N ALA A 83 35.81 27.69 11.75
CA ALA A 83 37.12 27.48 11.16
C ALA A 83 37.10 27.89 9.69
N ILE A 84 38.21 28.40 9.19
CA ILE A 84 38.41 28.74 7.78
C ILE A 84 39.18 27.60 7.14
N ALA A 85 38.69 27.11 5.99
CA ALA A 85 39.30 26.05 5.22
C ALA A 85 39.37 26.44 3.74
N THR A 86 40.26 25.79 2.99
CA THR A 86 40.47 26.03 1.57
C THR A 86 40.68 24.69 0.82
N ASP A 87 40.36 24.70 -0.47
CA ASP A 87 40.73 23.64 -1.43
C ASP A 87 41.59 24.16 -2.59
N ASP A 88 42.24 25.29 -2.40
CA ASP A 88 43.03 26.06 -3.39
C ASP A 88 42.19 26.79 -4.44
N THR A 89 40.90 26.47 -4.61
CA THR A 89 39.99 27.19 -5.53
C THR A 89 39.29 28.37 -4.86
N ALA A 90 38.94 28.22 -3.58
CA ALA A 90 38.28 29.25 -2.78
C ALA A 90 38.41 28.92 -1.28
N GLN A 91 37.88 29.84 -0.43
CA GLN A 91 37.79 29.60 1.00
C GLN A 91 36.33 29.38 1.44
N ILE A 92 36.15 28.54 2.47
CA ILE A 92 34.86 28.28 3.11
C ILE A 92 34.97 28.33 4.62
N SER A 93 33.93 28.86 5.27
CA SER A 93 33.84 28.86 6.74
C SER A 93 33.06 27.63 7.21
N ILE A 94 33.70 26.79 8.02
CA ILE A 94 33.04 25.69 8.73
C ILE A 94 32.35 26.28 9.95
N VAL A 95 31.04 26.09 10.09
CA VAL A 95 30.22 26.64 11.19
C VAL A 95 29.67 25.51 12.03
N LEU A 96 30.05 25.42 13.30
CA LEU A 96 29.60 24.37 14.23
C LEU A 96 28.83 25.03 15.38
N TYR A 97 27.66 24.48 15.72
CA TYR A 97 26.82 24.97 16.81
C TYR A 97 26.97 24.05 18.04
N ASN A 98 27.36 24.67 19.19
CA ASN A 98 27.51 23.98 20.49
C ASN A 98 28.43 22.72 20.46
N ASN A 99 29.30 22.58 19.46
CA ASN A 99 30.13 21.40 19.27
C ASN A 99 31.62 21.76 19.31
N HIS A 100 32.13 21.98 20.51
CA HIS A 100 33.56 22.26 20.74
C HIS A 100 34.44 21.06 20.43
N PHE A 101 33.94 19.81 20.72
CA PHE A 101 34.71 18.59 20.46
C PHE A 101 35.07 18.43 18.98
N ALA A 102 34.11 18.69 18.06
CA ALA A 102 34.40 18.64 16.65
C ALA A 102 35.37 19.72 16.19
N MET A 103 35.30 20.93 16.81
CA MET A 103 36.26 22.01 16.53
C MET A 103 37.66 21.69 17.06
N ASP A 104 37.78 21.10 18.25
CA ASP A 104 39.06 20.72 18.85
C ASP A 104 39.77 19.61 18.06
N ALA A 105 38.98 18.69 17.51
CA ALA A 105 39.46 17.56 16.67
C ALA A 105 40.04 18.03 15.32
N LEU A 106 39.71 19.21 14.82
CA LEU A 106 40.31 19.76 13.61
C LEU A 106 41.77 20.17 13.90
N THR A 107 42.69 19.86 13.01
CA THR A 107 44.10 20.27 13.11
C THR A 107 44.41 21.25 11.98
N ILE A 108 45.02 22.42 12.30
CA ILE A 108 45.44 23.39 11.29
C ILE A 108 46.49 22.74 10.38
N GLY A 109 46.37 22.95 9.08
CA GLY A 109 47.23 22.38 8.06
C GLY A 109 46.83 20.95 7.60
N SER A 110 45.93 20.28 8.34
CA SER A 110 45.43 18.95 7.96
C SER A 110 44.24 19.02 6.99
N THR A 111 44.12 17.97 6.14
CA THR A 111 43.04 17.87 5.14
C THR A 111 41.93 16.99 5.65
N TYR A 112 40.66 17.43 5.41
CA TYR A 112 39.44 16.75 5.81
C TYR A 112 38.46 16.70 4.67
N TYR A 113 37.57 15.69 4.67
CA TYR A 113 36.35 15.70 3.90
C TYR A 113 35.20 16.26 4.76
N LEU A 114 34.42 17.16 4.17
CA LEU A 114 33.24 17.77 4.77
C LEU A 114 32.01 17.37 3.97
N TYR A 115 30.99 16.85 4.62
CA TYR A 115 29.69 16.60 4.02
C TYR A 115 28.63 17.44 4.72
N GLY A 116 27.98 18.35 4.01
CA GLY A 116 27.01 19.25 4.62
C GLY A 116 26.35 20.19 3.63
N LYS A 117 25.40 20.97 4.16
CA LYS A 117 24.67 21.97 3.39
C LYS A 117 25.50 23.24 3.24
N ILE A 118 25.70 23.67 2.00
CA ILE A 118 26.39 24.90 1.66
C ILE A 118 25.45 26.08 1.88
N GLY A 119 25.94 27.15 2.50
CA GLY A 119 25.24 28.40 2.72
C GLY A 119 26.14 29.61 2.57
N GLY A 120 25.73 30.76 3.13
CA GLY A 120 26.44 32.02 3.00
C GLY A 120 26.01 32.82 1.76
N ASN A 121 26.94 33.62 1.23
CA ASN A 121 26.73 34.41 0.01
C ASN A 121 27.85 34.12 -1.01
N LEU A 122 27.81 34.78 -2.18
CA LEU A 122 28.78 34.58 -3.26
C LEU A 122 30.22 34.90 -2.85
N LEU A 123 30.41 35.79 -1.87
CA LEU A 123 31.72 36.24 -1.38
C LEU A 123 32.22 35.43 -0.17
N ARG A 124 31.30 34.86 0.60
CA ARG A 124 31.62 34.07 1.82
C ARG A 124 30.75 32.86 1.88
N LYS A 125 31.27 31.74 1.37
CA LYS A 125 30.62 30.43 1.48
C LYS A 125 30.78 29.92 2.91
N GLU A 126 29.74 29.30 3.44
CA GLU A 126 29.72 28.65 4.75
C GLU A 126 29.17 27.22 4.60
N ILE A 127 29.64 26.30 5.42
CA ILE A 127 29.08 24.95 5.54
C ILE A 127 28.65 24.78 7.00
N TYR A 128 27.37 24.41 7.18
CA TYR A 128 26.77 24.36 8.51
C TYR A 128 26.73 22.94 9.07
N SER A 129 27.31 22.77 10.27
CA SER A 129 27.39 21.50 11.00
C SER A 129 27.71 20.30 10.10
N PRO A 130 28.78 20.36 9.28
CA PRO A 130 29.12 19.27 8.39
C PRO A 130 29.54 18.02 9.18
N HIS A 131 29.30 16.86 8.58
CA HIS A 131 30.00 15.66 8.98
C HIS A 131 31.45 15.74 8.48
N ILE A 132 32.41 15.51 9.38
CA ILE A 132 33.83 15.73 9.14
C ILE A 132 34.57 14.42 9.31
N ILE A 133 35.37 14.04 8.30
CA ILE A 133 36.27 12.90 8.39
C ILE A 133 37.68 13.29 7.94
N PRO A 134 38.77 12.73 8.53
CA PRO A 134 40.11 12.95 8.05
C PRO A 134 40.28 12.46 6.62
N ALA A 135 41.06 13.15 5.80
CA ALA A 135 41.39 12.71 4.44
C ALA A 135 42.16 11.40 4.38
N SER A 136 42.80 10.99 5.48
CA SER A 136 43.48 9.72 5.65
C SER A 136 42.52 8.54 5.94
N SER A 137 41.22 8.79 6.01
CA SER A 137 40.23 7.72 6.26
C SER A 137 40.15 6.78 5.05
N ASN A 138 40.33 5.48 5.28
CA ASN A 138 40.14 4.45 4.25
C ASN A 138 38.65 4.17 3.96
N GLN A 139 37.74 4.63 4.80
CA GLN A 139 36.30 4.43 4.66
C GLN A 139 35.64 5.72 4.20
N LEU A 140 35.42 5.83 2.90
CA LEU A 140 34.82 7.01 2.26
C LEU A 140 33.31 6.89 2.05
N ILE A 141 32.71 5.72 2.28
CA ILE A 141 31.28 5.53 2.29
C ILE A 141 30.87 5.20 3.72
N ARG A 142 30.10 6.10 4.37
CA ARG A 142 29.72 5.96 5.78
C ARG A 142 28.24 5.74 5.97
N PRO A 143 27.86 4.80 6.84
CA PRO A 143 26.47 4.52 7.15
C PRO A 143 25.84 5.62 8.01
N ILE A 144 24.54 5.88 7.77
CA ILE A 144 23.69 6.70 8.65
C ILE A 144 22.62 5.80 9.25
N TYR A 145 22.69 5.56 10.55
CA TYR A 145 21.73 4.71 11.27
C TYR A 145 20.54 5.49 11.81
N ALA A 146 19.43 4.78 12.02
CA ALA A 146 18.35 5.27 12.88
C ALA A 146 18.85 5.30 14.33
N LEU A 147 18.64 6.44 15.00
CA LEU A 147 19.08 6.68 16.36
C LEU A 147 17.88 6.83 17.30
N THR A 148 18.11 6.54 18.59
CA THR A 148 17.19 6.90 19.68
C THR A 148 17.92 7.81 20.69
N THR A 149 17.16 8.55 21.48
CA THR A 149 17.73 9.45 22.50
C THR A 149 18.68 8.69 23.42
N GLY A 150 19.94 9.11 23.46
CA GLY A 150 21.00 8.50 24.27
C GLY A 150 21.91 7.52 23.54
N LEU A 151 21.60 7.11 22.29
CA LEU A 151 22.51 6.38 21.41
C LEU A 151 23.08 7.32 20.34
N THR A 152 24.40 7.24 20.14
CA THR A 152 25.10 7.98 19.07
C THR A 152 25.47 7.05 17.93
N ALA A 153 25.66 7.59 16.72
CA ALA A 153 26.10 6.83 15.56
C ALA A 153 27.40 6.05 15.84
N ASN A 154 28.36 6.69 16.49
CA ASN A 154 29.64 6.08 16.83
C ASN A 154 29.48 4.87 17.80
N MET A 155 28.52 4.91 18.72
CA MET A 155 28.22 3.78 19.60
C MET A 155 27.67 2.60 18.80
N ILE A 156 26.77 2.85 17.85
CA ILE A 156 26.22 1.82 16.98
C ILE A 156 27.32 1.25 16.09
N GLU A 157 28.08 2.09 15.40
CA GLU A 157 29.19 1.64 14.54
C GLU A 157 30.19 0.76 15.30
N THR A 158 30.57 1.18 16.52
CA THR A 158 31.50 0.41 17.37
C THR A 158 30.93 -0.97 17.72
N ASN A 159 29.65 -1.04 18.07
CA ASN A 159 29.04 -2.31 18.45
C ASN A 159 28.73 -3.19 17.23
N VAL A 160 28.40 -2.61 16.07
CA VAL A 160 28.27 -3.34 14.80
C VAL A 160 29.60 -3.99 14.41
N ARG A 161 30.73 -3.26 14.52
CA ARG A 161 32.07 -3.86 14.27
C ARG A 161 32.36 -5.04 15.18
N GLN A 162 31.97 -4.97 16.47
CA GLN A 162 32.13 -6.10 17.37
C GLN A 162 31.25 -7.30 16.97
N ALA A 163 30.00 -7.03 16.53
CA ALA A 163 29.12 -8.09 16.06
C ALA A 163 29.62 -8.73 14.74
N LEU A 164 30.19 -7.93 13.83
CA LEU A 164 30.83 -8.44 12.62
C LEU A 164 32.08 -9.30 12.93
N ASN A 165 32.90 -8.91 13.92
CA ASN A 165 34.02 -9.74 14.37
C ASN A 165 33.55 -11.10 14.92
N LEU A 166 32.40 -11.16 15.64
CA LEU A 166 31.81 -12.43 16.06
C LEU A 166 31.37 -13.29 14.88
N LEU A 167 30.87 -12.68 13.81
CA LEU A 167 30.49 -13.38 12.58
C LEU A 167 31.75 -13.91 11.82
N GLU A 168 32.83 -13.17 11.84
CA GLU A 168 34.11 -13.58 11.24
C GLU A 168 34.75 -14.75 12.00
N GLU A 169 34.74 -14.69 13.36
CA GLU A 169 35.26 -15.75 14.22
C GLU A 169 34.43 -17.05 14.15
N GLU A 170 33.12 -16.94 14.02
CA GLU A 170 32.16 -18.03 13.95
C GLU A 170 31.18 -17.75 12.78
N PRO A 171 31.52 -18.16 11.53
CA PRO A 171 30.70 -17.92 10.37
C PRO A 171 29.30 -18.54 10.52
N PHE A 172 28.27 -17.76 10.17
CA PHE A 172 26.88 -18.17 10.23
C PHE A 172 26.23 -17.97 8.85
N GLU A 173 25.74 -19.08 8.26
CA GLU A 173 24.96 -19.05 7.03
C GLU A 173 23.74 -19.97 7.22
N TRP A 174 22.57 -19.45 6.91
CA TRP A 174 21.31 -20.18 7.06
C TRP A 174 20.67 -20.54 5.74
N MET A 175 21.10 -19.91 4.64
CA MET A 175 20.55 -20.16 3.32
C MET A 175 21.17 -21.42 2.72
N PRO A 176 20.36 -22.31 2.12
CA PRO A 176 20.89 -23.48 1.40
C PRO A 176 21.87 -23.10 0.29
N GLY A 177 23.01 -23.83 0.21
CA GLY A 177 24.11 -23.50 -0.71
C GLY A 177 23.72 -23.48 -2.19
N TRP A 178 22.75 -24.30 -2.59
CA TRP A 178 22.25 -24.32 -3.97
C TRP A 178 21.53 -23.01 -4.36
N LEU A 179 20.81 -22.36 -3.42
CA LEU A 179 20.19 -21.05 -3.65
C LEU A 179 21.24 -19.97 -3.84
N LEU A 180 22.29 -19.96 -3.00
CA LEU A 180 23.40 -19.01 -3.13
C LEU A 180 24.04 -19.12 -4.52
N THR A 181 24.25 -20.34 -4.99
CA THR A 181 24.86 -20.59 -6.30
C THR A 181 23.93 -20.22 -7.45
N GLN A 182 22.65 -20.64 -7.39
CA GLN A 182 21.68 -20.43 -8.46
C GLN A 182 21.36 -18.94 -8.69
N TYR A 183 21.28 -18.17 -7.62
CA TYR A 183 20.92 -16.75 -7.68
C TYR A 183 22.12 -15.80 -7.54
N HIS A 184 23.34 -16.35 -7.57
CA HIS A 184 24.61 -15.60 -7.47
C HIS A 184 24.66 -14.65 -6.27
N LEU A 185 24.28 -15.16 -5.09
CA LEU A 185 24.22 -14.39 -3.85
C LEU A 185 25.52 -14.54 -3.05
N PRO A 186 26.06 -13.45 -2.46
CA PRO A 186 27.19 -13.54 -1.54
C PRO A 186 26.79 -14.23 -0.23
N LEU A 187 27.76 -14.77 0.50
CA LEU A 187 27.55 -15.28 1.85
C LEU A 187 27.17 -14.15 2.82
N LEU A 188 26.49 -14.46 3.93
CA LEU A 188 26.20 -13.47 4.96
C LEU A 188 27.45 -12.85 5.56
N ALA A 189 28.53 -13.65 5.70
CA ALA A 189 29.83 -13.20 6.18
C ALA A 189 30.46 -12.13 5.27
N ASP A 190 30.14 -12.11 3.97
CA ASP A 190 30.58 -11.10 3.01
C ASP A 190 29.58 -9.94 2.90
N ALA A 191 28.28 -10.23 2.90
CA ALA A 191 27.23 -9.22 2.69
C ALA A 191 27.06 -8.27 3.90
N LEU A 192 27.08 -8.78 5.14
CA LEU A 192 26.86 -7.96 6.32
C LEU A 192 27.97 -6.93 6.57
N PRO A 193 29.28 -7.21 6.38
CA PRO A 193 30.29 -6.17 6.41
C PRO A 193 30.06 -5.08 5.35
N GLU A 194 29.72 -5.45 4.12
CA GLU A 194 29.53 -4.52 3.01
C GLU A 194 28.27 -3.66 3.15
N ILE A 195 27.19 -4.16 3.76
CA ILE A 195 26.01 -3.32 4.03
C ILE A 195 26.29 -2.29 5.13
N HIS A 196 27.15 -2.56 6.09
CA HIS A 196 27.48 -1.63 7.16
C HIS A 196 28.66 -0.72 6.84
N PHE A 197 29.68 -1.23 6.18
CA PHE A 197 30.93 -0.53 5.90
C PHE A 197 31.41 -0.79 4.47
N PRO A 198 30.66 -0.33 3.46
CA PRO A 198 30.91 -0.67 2.07
C PRO A 198 32.27 -0.16 1.57
N HIS A 199 32.98 -0.99 0.79
CA HIS A 199 34.18 -0.60 0.08
C HIS A 199 33.83 0.17 -1.20
N SER A 200 32.75 -0.21 -1.88
CA SER A 200 32.26 0.44 -3.10
C SER A 200 30.72 0.45 -3.16
N MET A 201 30.16 1.23 -4.08
CA MET A 201 28.69 1.19 -4.30
C MET A 201 28.26 -0.13 -4.95
N GLU A 202 29.14 -0.78 -5.68
CA GLU A 202 28.87 -2.06 -6.31
C GLU A 202 28.75 -3.18 -5.27
N THR A 203 29.72 -3.27 -4.34
CA THR A 203 29.68 -4.25 -3.24
C THR A 203 28.50 -3.99 -2.30
N LEU A 204 28.17 -2.70 -2.05
CA LEU A 204 26.98 -2.32 -1.31
C LEU A 204 25.70 -2.84 -1.98
N GLU A 205 25.57 -2.68 -3.30
CA GLU A 205 24.38 -3.14 -4.02
C GLU A 205 24.26 -4.67 -4.04
N GLN A 206 25.39 -5.39 -4.15
CA GLN A 206 25.40 -6.85 -4.02
C GLN A 206 24.98 -7.31 -2.62
N ALA A 207 25.47 -6.65 -1.58
CA ALA A 207 25.07 -6.91 -0.20
C ALA A 207 23.58 -6.61 0.03
N ARG A 208 23.10 -5.48 -0.48
CA ARG A 208 21.68 -5.13 -0.43
C ARG A 208 20.80 -6.16 -1.15
N ARG A 209 21.22 -6.59 -2.36
CA ARG A 209 20.51 -7.62 -3.12
C ARG A 209 20.40 -8.92 -2.33
N ARG A 210 21.48 -9.35 -1.65
CA ARG A 210 21.47 -10.53 -0.79
C ARG A 210 20.42 -10.40 0.33
N LEU A 211 20.47 -9.32 1.11
CA LEU A 211 19.56 -9.14 2.25
C LEU A 211 18.13 -8.92 1.80
N ALA A 212 17.90 -8.26 0.67
CA ALA A 212 16.57 -8.13 0.08
C ALA A 212 16.01 -9.48 -0.39
N PHE A 213 16.84 -10.32 -1.01
CA PHE A 213 16.45 -11.69 -1.37
C PHE A 213 16.08 -12.51 -0.13
N ASP A 214 16.86 -12.39 0.94
CA ASP A 214 16.61 -13.06 2.22
C ASP A 214 15.23 -12.70 2.78
N GLU A 215 14.92 -11.41 2.89
CA GLU A 215 13.63 -10.91 3.41
C GLU A 215 12.46 -11.37 2.54
N LEU A 216 12.58 -11.24 1.23
CA LEU A 216 11.52 -11.61 0.29
C LEU A 216 11.28 -13.12 0.26
N LEU A 217 12.35 -13.93 0.28
CA LEU A 217 12.24 -15.39 0.33
C LEU A 217 11.56 -15.87 1.61
N GLN A 218 12.00 -15.36 2.77
CA GLN A 218 11.40 -15.69 4.07
C GLN A 218 9.91 -15.33 4.09
N LEU A 219 9.54 -14.15 3.56
CA LEU A 219 8.15 -13.72 3.45
C LEU A 219 7.34 -14.66 2.55
N GLN A 220 7.84 -14.97 1.35
CA GLN A 220 7.19 -15.87 0.38
C GLN A 220 6.95 -17.27 0.95
N ILE A 221 7.95 -17.82 1.63
CA ILE A 221 7.85 -19.14 2.26
C ILE A 221 6.83 -19.12 3.40
N GLY A 222 6.93 -18.15 4.31
CA GLY A 222 6.02 -18.04 5.45
C GLY A 222 4.57 -17.92 5.01
N MET A 223 4.29 -17.06 4.03
CA MET A 223 2.95 -16.92 3.46
C MET A 223 2.42 -18.23 2.84
N ARG A 224 3.28 -18.97 2.12
CA ARG A 224 2.89 -20.26 1.52
C ARG A 224 2.70 -21.37 2.57
N MET A 225 3.47 -21.35 3.66
CA MET A 225 3.28 -22.28 4.78
C MET A 225 1.96 -22.00 5.52
N LEU A 226 1.61 -20.73 5.73
CA LEU A 226 0.32 -20.30 6.29
C LEU A 226 -0.83 -20.79 5.39
N ARG A 227 -0.70 -20.64 4.08
CA ARG A 227 -1.69 -21.12 3.10
C ARG A 227 -1.92 -22.63 3.17
N LYS A 228 -0.87 -23.45 3.18
CA LYS A 228 -1.00 -24.91 3.27
C LYS A 228 -1.79 -25.38 4.49
N ARG A 229 -1.74 -24.66 5.59
CA ARG A 229 -2.49 -24.98 6.80
C ARG A 229 -4.00 -24.74 6.63
N THR A 230 -4.37 -23.70 5.88
CA THR A 230 -5.77 -23.44 5.50
C THR A 230 -6.28 -24.50 4.52
N GLU A 231 -5.41 -25.06 3.68
CA GLU A 231 -5.73 -26.12 2.70
C GLU A 231 -6.00 -27.51 3.36
N THR A 232 -5.65 -27.71 4.62
CA THR A 232 -5.98 -28.95 5.35
C THR A 232 -7.44 -29.04 5.77
N ALA A 233 -8.21 -27.95 5.69
CA ALA A 233 -9.65 -27.95 5.93
C ALA A 233 -10.39 -28.47 4.70
N ALA A 234 -11.29 -29.43 4.87
CA ALA A 234 -12.09 -29.96 3.77
C ALA A 234 -13.24 -29.00 3.44
N ALA A 235 -13.31 -28.54 2.19
CA ALA A 235 -14.47 -27.83 1.65
C ALA A 235 -15.44 -28.85 1.02
N ILE A 236 -16.66 -28.38 0.75
CA ILE A 236 -17.66 -29.18 -0.01
C ILE A 236 -17.32 -29.00 -1.50
N PRO A 237 -16.75 -30.04 -2.19
CA PRO A 237 -16.46 -29.92 -3.61
C PRO A 237 -17.76 -29.88 -4.41
N MET A 238 -17.85 -28.92 -5.33
CA MET A 238 -19.02 -28.77 -6.19
C MET A 238 -18.83 -29.59 -7.47
N GLN A 239 -19.91 -30.07 -8.03
CA GLN A 239 -19.87 -30.79 -9.29
C GLN A 239 -19.87 -29.84 -10.49
N SER A 240 -19.08 -30.16 -11.51
CA SER A 240 -19.08 -29.36 -12.74
C SER A 240 -20.42 -29.43 -13.43
N ILE A 241 -20.97 -28.28 -13.79
CA ILE A 241 -22.26 -28.14 -14.48
C ILE A 241 -22.12 -27.24 -15.72
N SER A 242 -23.08 -27.32 -16.63
CA SER A 242 -23.11 -26.45 -17.78
C SER A 242 -23.45 -25.01 -17.35
N MET A 243 -22.61 -24.06 -17.73
CA MET A 243 -22.83 -22.62 -17.52
C MET A 243 -23.62 -21.95 -18.65
N GLN A 244 -23.94 -22.68 -19.73
CA GLN A 244 -24.64 -22.12 -20.89
C GLN A 244 -25.97 -21.43 -20.55
N PRO A 245 -26.86 -22.02 -19.70
CA PRO A 245 -28.10 -21.35 -19.32
C PRO A 245 -27.87 -19.99 -18.63
N PHE A 246 -26.81 -19.87 -17.87
CA PHE A 246 -26.45 -18.59 -17.23
C PHE A 246 -25.96 -17.58 -18.27
N TYR A 247 -25.10 -18.01 -19.20
CA TYR A 247 -24.59 -17.09 -20.24
C TYR A 247 -25.70 -16.61 -21.17
N ASP A 248 -26.67 -17.48 -21.51
CA ASP A 248 -27.80 -17.14 -22.35
C ASP A 248 -28.80 -16.17 -21.67
N ALA A 249 -28.89 -16.20 -20.35
CA ALA A 249 -29.73 -15.31 -19.57
C ALA A 249 -29.14 -13.90 -19.35
N LEU A 250 -27.84 -13.70 -19.63
CA LEU A 250 -27.23 -12.40 -19.47
C LEU A 250 -27.65 -11.43 -20.60
N PRO A 251 -27.92 -10.14 -20.29
CA PRO A 251 -28.26 -9.14 -21.31
C PRO A 251 -27.05 -8.68 -22.15
N PHE A 252 -25.89 -9.25 -21.96
CA PHE A 252 -24.63 -8.94 -22.66
C PHE A 252 -23.73 -10.17 -22.74
N SER A 253 -22.77 -10.15 -23.66
CA SER A 253 -21.73 -11.18 -23.73
C SER A 253 -20.56 -10.85 -22.80
N MET A 254 -20.11 -11.84 -22.02
CA MET A 254 -18.93 -11.70 -21.17
C MET A 254 -17.66 -11.51 -22.01
N THR A 255 -16.75 -10.66 -21.53
CA THR A 255 -15.39 -10.51 -22.12
C THR A 255 -14.56 -11.77 -21.90
N GLN A 256 -13.47 -11.92 -22.67
CA GLN A 256 -12.55 -13.06 -22.50
C GLN A 256 -11.95 -13.09 -21.08
N GLY A 257 -11.58 -11.93 -20.53
CA GLY A 257 -11.08 -11.81 -19.15
C GLY A 257 -12.11 -12.26 -18.10
N GLN A 258 -13.39 -11.91 -18.28
CA GLN A 258 -14.47 -12.36 -17.40
C GLN A 258 -14.70 -13.87 -17.50
N GLN A 259 -14.74 -14.43 -18.71
CA GLN A 259 -14.90 -15.87 -18.94
C GLN A 259 -13.75 -16.66 -18.31
N LYS A 260 -12.51 -16.19 -18.48
CA LYS A 260 -11.33 -16.79 -17.85
C LYS A 260 -11.44 -16.77 -16.32
N ALA A 261 -11.80 -15.62 -15.73
CA ALA A 261 -11.96 -15.50 -14.28
C ALA A 261 -13.07 -16.41 -13.75
N VAL A 262 -14.18 -16.55 -14.48
CA VAL A 262 -15.24 -17.53 -14.15
C VAL A 262 -14.69 -18.93 -14.17
N SER A 263 -13.99 -19.36 -15.23
CA SER A 263 -13.39 -20.71 -15.31
C SER A 263 -12.47 -20.99 -14.13
N GLU A 264 -11.54 -20.07 -13.81
CA GLU A 264 -10.60 -20.19 -12.69
C GLU A 264 -11.33 -20.34 -11.33
N ILE A 265 -12.44 -19.61 -11.14
CA ILE A 265 -13.27 -19.70 -9.93
C ILE A 265 -13.98 -21.05 -9.87
N LEU A 266 -14.64 -21.46 -10.95
CA LEU A 266 -15.40 -22.71 -10.99
C LEU A 266 -14.49 -23.93 -10.81
N ASP A 267 -13.31 -23.92 -11.43
CA ASP A 267 -12.31 -24.98 -11.26
C ASP A 267 -11.88 -25.10 -9.78
N SER A 268 -11.74 -23.95 -9.09
CA SER A 268 -11.41 -23.94 -7.65
C SER A 268 -12.58 -24.41 -6.77
N LEU A 269 -13.82 -24.10 -7.13
CA LEU A 269 -15.02 -24.56 -6.41
C LEU A 269 -15.23 -26.09 -6.51
N CYS A 270 -14.69 -26.73 -7.55
CA CYS A 270 -14.73 -28.16 -7.73
C CYS A 270 -13.67 -28.92 -6.91
N GLN A 271 -12.72 -28.21 -6.28
CA GLN A 271 -11.67 -28.85 -5.47
C GLN A 271 -12.16 -29.16 -4.05
N PRO A 272 -11.61 -30.19 -3.39
CA PRO A 272 -11.93 -30.49 -2.00
C PRO A 272 -11.32 -29.52 -0.98
N VAL A 273 -10.56 -28.52 -1.47
CA VAL A 273 -9.87 -27.49 -0.69
C VAL A 273 -10.66 -26.19 -0.77
N PRO A 274 -10.86 -25.45 0.33
CA PRO A 274 -11.60 -24.19 0.28
C PRO A 274 -10.88 -23.17 -0.62
N MET A 275 -11.58 -22.70 -1.65
CA MET A 275 -11.08 -21.59 -2.47
C MET A 275 -10.92 -20.35 -1.62
N ASN A 276 -9.78 -19.69 -1.72
CA ASN A 276 -9.54 -18.36 -1.17
C ASN A 276 -8.98 -17.48 -2.29
N ARG A 277 -9.86 -16.69 -2.96
CA ARG A 277 -9.52 -16.02 -4.22
C ARG A 277 -9.88 -14.55 -4.23
N LEU A 278 -8.96 -13.71 -4.73
CA LEU A 278 -9.17 -12.30 -5.00
C LEU A 278 -9.54 -12.08 -6.48
N LEU A 279 -10.73 -11.55 -6.72
CA LEU A 279 -11.16 -11.06 -8.02
C LEU A 279 -10.88 -9.56 -8.12
N GLN A 280 -9.87 -9.21 -8.87
CA GLN A 280 -9.43 -7.83 -9.03
C GLN A 280 -9.79 -7.29 -10.42
N GLY A 281 -10.26 -6.07 -10.47
CA GLY A 281 -10.58 -5.41 -11.74
C GLY A 281 -10.99 -3.97 -11.52
N ASP A 282 -10.81 -3.16 -12.54
CA ASP A 282 -11.17 -1.75 -12.52
C ASP A 282 -12.65 -1.49 -12.20
N VAL A 283 -13.00 -0.26 -11.87
CA VAL A 283 -14.39 0.14 -11.66
C VAL A 283 -15.19 -0.10 -12.95
N GLY A 284 -16.26 -0.90 -12.82
CA GLY A 284 -17.10 -1.25 -13.97
C GLY A 284 -16.55 -2.35 -14.89
N SER A 285 -15.52 -3.11 -14.46
CA SER A 285 -15.03 -4.30 -15.19
C SER A 285 -15.98 -5.51 -15.17
N GLY A 286 -17.10 -5.43 -14.46
CA GLY A 286 -18.12 -6.49 -14.38
C GLY A 286 -17.85 -7.55 -13.32
N LYS A 287 -17.15 -7.24 -12.24
CA LYS A 287 -16.93 -8.15 -11.09
C LYS A 287 -18.22 -8.80 -10.58
N THR A 288 -19.31 -8.02 -10.52
CA THR A 288 -20.63 -8.53 -10.07
C THR A 288 -21.19 -9.60 -10.98
N ALA A 289 -20.92 -9.56 -12.29
CA ALA A 289 -21.35 -10.62 -13.23
C ALA A 289 -20.57 -11.93 -13.00
N VAL A 290 -19.28 -11.83 -12.68
CA VAL A 290 -18.45 -12.99 -12.30
C VAL A 290 -18.93 -13.57 -10.96
N ALA A 291 -19.25 -12.72 -9.98
CA ALA A 291 -19.82 -13.14 -8.70
C ALA A 291 -21.20 -13.84 -8.90
N ALA A 292 -22.04 -13.32 -9.81
CA ALA A 292 -23.32 -13.94 -10.15
C ALA A 292 -23.15 -15.33 -10.77
N ALA A 293 -22.12 -15.52 -11.63
CA ALA A 293 -21.78 -16.84 -12.18
C ALA A 293 -21.38 -17.84 -11.08
N ALA A 294 -20.60 -17.42 -10.10
CA ALA A 294 -20.22 -18.24 -8.95
C ALA A 294 -21.46 -18.58 -8.07
N CYS A 295 -22.35 -17.61 -7.82
CA CYS A 295 -23.60 -17.84 -7.09
C CYS A 295 -24.54 -18.82 -7.85
N TYR A 296 -24.64 -18.68 -9.18
CA TYR A 296 -25.41 -19.61 -10.02
C TYR A 296 -24.87 -21.04 -9.88
N PHE A 297 -23.55 -21.20 -10.00
CA PHE A 297 -22.88 -22.49 -9.91
C PHE A 297 -23.13 -23.14 -8.54
N ALA A 298 -22.97 -22.38 -7.45
CA ALA A 298 -23.22 -22.86 -6.11
C ALA A 298 -24.70 -23.27 -5.90
N ALA A 299 -25.65 -22.43 -6.33
CA ALA A 299 -27.08 -22.71 -6.20
C ALA A 299 -27.51 -23.97 -6.97
N LYS A 300 -26.97 -24.20 -8.19
CA LYS A 300 -27.23 -25.43 -8.98
C LYS A 300 -26.60 -26.67 -8.35
N ASN A 301 -25.61 -26.53 -7.51
CA ASN A 301 -25.03 -27.57 -6.66
C ASN A 301 -25.80 -27.78 -5.34
N GLY A 302 -26.91 -27.05 -5.11
CA GLY A 302 -27.74 -27.18 -3.91
C GLY A 302 -27.12 -26.56 -2.65
N VAL A 303 -26.17 -25.63 -2.80
CA VAL A 303 -25.51 -24.96 -1.69
C VAL A 303 -25.75 -23.43 -1.72
N GLN A 304 -25.77 -22.83 -0.53
CA GLN A 304 -26.06 -21.42 -0.37
C GLN A 304 -24.82 -20.53 -0.54
N SER A 305 -25.06 -19.31 -1.01
CA SER A 305 -24.06 -18.26 -1.16
C SER A 305 -24.43 -17.03 -0.33
N ALA A 306 -23.43 -16.36 0.24
CA ALA A 306 -23.57 -15.07 0.91
C ALA A 306 -22.70 -14.01 0.22
N LEU A 307 -23.30 -12.86 -0.17
CA LEU A 307 -22.58 -11.72 -0.72
C LEU A 307 -22.68 -10.54 0.24
N MET A 308 -21.55 -10.08 0.71
CA MET A 308 -21.43 -8.96 1.64
C MET A 308 -20.93 -7.71 0.93
N ALA A 309 -21.62 -6.59 1.18
CA ALA A 309 -21.23 -5.27 0.73
C ALA A 309 -21.05 -4.31 1.93
N PRO A 310 -20.15 -3.30 1.83
CA PRO A 310 -19.84 -2.41 2.95
C PRO A 310 -20.95 -1.44 3.33
N THR A 311 -21.88 -1.15 2.43
CA THR A 311 -22.99 -0.22 2.64
C THR A 311 -24.31 -0.80 2.17
N GLU A 312 -25.42 -0.29 2.71
CA GLU A 312 -26.78 -0.73 2.34
C GLU A 312 -27.11 -0.43 0.88
N ILE A 313 -26.63 0.70 0.37
CA ILE A 313 -26.81 1.08 -1.04
C ILE A 313 -26.13 0.08 -1.96
N LEU A 314 -24.89 -0.29 -1.68
CA LEU A 314 -24.17 -1.31 -2.46
C LEU A 314 -24.82 -2.68 -2.34
N ALA A 315 -25.26 -3.06 -1.15
CA ALA A 315 -26.00 -4.30 -0.95
C ALA A 315 -27.30 -4.31 -1.80
N GLY A 316 -28.03 -3.22 -1.83
CA GLY A 316 -29.22 -3.06 -2.67
C GLY A 316 -28.91 -3.16 -4.17
N GLN A 317 -27.80 -2.58 -4.63
CA GLN A 317 -27.36 -2.67 -6.03
C GLN A 317 -26.96 -4.10 -6.43
N HIS A 318 -26.18 -4.78 -5.57
CA HIS A 318 -25.83 -6.18 -5.79
C HIS A 318 -27.07 -7.05 -5.79
N TYR A 319 -27.98 -6.83 -4.86
CA TYR A 319 -29.26 -7.55 -4.80
C TYR A 319 -30.04 -7.40 -6.10
N ALA A 320 -30.30 -6.16 -6.56
CA ALA A 320 -31.04 -5.91 -7.79
C ALA A 320 -30.35 -6.52 -9.03
N THR A 321 -29.02 -6.51 -9.08
CA THR A 321 -28.25 -7.12 -10.17
C THR A 321 -28.34 -8.64 -10.15
N LEU A 322 -28.12 -9.24 -8.98
CA LEU A 322 -28.20 -10.70 -8.83
C LEU A 322 -29.61 -11.22 -9.04
N GLN A 323 -30.62 -10.51 -8.54
CA GLN A 323 -32.02 -10.81 -8.77
C GLN A 323 -32.33 -10.88 -10.28
N ARG A 324 -31.94 -9.84 -11.02
CA ARG A 324 -32.15 -9.79 -12.47
C ARG A 324 -31.47 -10.92 -13.23
N PHE A 325 -30.30 -11.39 -12.78
CA PHE A 325 -29.56 -12.46 -13.48
C PHE A 325 -29.96 -13.86 -13.04
N LEU A 326 -30.36 -14.05 -11.79
CA LEU A 326 -30.52 -15.38 -11.19
C LEU A 326 -31.99 -15.82 -11.04
N GLU A 327 -32.94 -14.91 -10.78
CA GLU A 327 -34.36 -15.28 -10.65
C GLU A 327 -34.95 -15.89 -11.91
N PRO A 328 -34.63 -15.42 -13.15
CA PRO A 328 -35.10 -16.08 -14.37
C PRO A 328 -34.62 -17.53 -14.50
N LEU A 329 -33.55 -17.91 -13.78
CA LEU A 329 -32.98 -19.24 -13.74
C LEU A 329 -33.50 -20.08 -12.55
N GLY A 330 -34.51 -19.56 -11.83
CA GLY A 330 -35.15 -20.22 -10.69
C GLY A 330 -34.31 -20.21 -9.40
N ILE A 331 -33.42 -19.25 -9.24
CA ILE A 331 -32.58 -19.12 -8.05
C ILE A 331 -33.06 -17.93 -7.21
N SER A 332 -33.45 -18.19 -5.95
CA SER A 332 -33.95 -17.19 -5.02
C SER A 332 -32.81 -16.33 -4.47
N VAL A 333 -33.00 -15.02 -4.52
CA VAL A 333 -32.07 -14.01 -3.99
C VAL A 333 -32.79 -13.19 -2.92
N GLY A 334 -32.15 -12.96 -1.78
CA GLY A 334 -32.70 -12.16 -0.68
C GLY A 334 -31.74 -11.05 -0.25
N LEU A 335 -32.31 -9.98 0.33
CA LEU A 335 -31.56 -8.85 0.87
C LEU A 335 -31.70 -8.81 2.41
N LEU A 336 -30.61 -8.55 3.13
CA LEU A 336 -30.62 -8.33 4.57
C LEU A 336 -29.76 -7.14 4.95
N THR A 337 -30.41 -6.03 5.35
CA THR A 337 -29.74 -4.79 5.77
C THR A 337 -30.20 -4.32 7.16
N GLY A 338 -29.48 -3.38 7.74
CA GLY A 338 -29.78 -2.82 9.06
C GLY A 338 -31.09 -2.05 9.11
N SER A 339 -31.47 -1.33 8.04
CA SER A 339 -32.66 -0.47 7.95
C SER A 339 -33.96 -1.21 7.70
N MET A 340 -33.94 -2.49 7.28
CA MET A 340 -35.15 -3.28 7.01
C MET A 340 -36.03 -3.45 8.25
N LYS A 341 -37.36 -3.57 8.04
CA LYS A 341 -38.35 -3.83 9.10
C LYS A 341 -38.13 -5.20 9.75
N ALA A 342 -38.43 -5.32 11.03
CA ALA A 342 -38.23 -6.54 11.79
C ALA A 342 -38.94 -7.77 11.19
N LYS A 343 -40.13 -7.58 10.59
CA LYS A 343 -40.90 -8.64 9.91
C LYS A 343 -40.16 -9.17 8.70
N GLU A 344 -39.68 -8.27 7.83
CA GLU A 344 -38.93 -8.62 6.61
C GLU A 344 -37.62 -9.34 6.95
N LYS A 345 -36.87 -8.83 7.97
CA LYS A 345 -35.68 -9.51 8.48
C LYS A 345 -35.96 -10.93 8.95
N LYS A 346 -37.10 -11.15 9.64
CA LYS A 346 -37.49 -12.45 10.13
C LYS A 346 -37.79 -13.42 8.96
N GLU A 347 -38.52 -12.95 7.95
CA GLU A 347 -38.87 -13.73 6.76
C GLU A 347 -37.58 -14.17 6.02
N VAL A 348 -36.67 -13.24 5.76
CA VAL A 348 -35.38 -13.53 5.10
C VAL A 348 -34.53 -14.52 5.92
N ARG A 349 -34.45 -14.32 7.26
CA ARG A 349 -33.71 -15.24 8.14
C ARG A 349 -34.29 -16.66 8.12
N THR A 350 -35.62 -16.77 8.15
CA THR A 350 -36.28 -18.07 8.08
C THR A 350 -35.99 -18.76 6.74
N ALA A 351 -36.14 -18.04 5.62
CA ALA A 351 -35.84 -18.56 4.29
C ALA A 351 -34.36 -18.94 4.07
N THR A 352 -33.44 -18.25 4.77
CA THR A 352 -32.01 -18.61 4.78
C THR A 352 -31.79 -19.89 5.57
N GLN A 353 -32.46 -20.04 6.72
CA GLN A 353 -32.32 -21.18 7.62
C GLN A 353 -32.93 -22.47 7.07
N ASP A 354 -34.05 -22.37 6.39
CA ASP A 354 -34.74 -23.54 5.78
C ASP A 354 -34.17 -23.93 4.39
N GLY A 355 -33.24 -23.10 3.85
CA GLY A 355 -32.58 -23.36 2.58
C GLY A 355 -33.40 -22.97 1.34
N SER A 356 -34.57 -22.37 1.49
CA SER A 356 -35.37 -21.87 0.36
C SER A 356 -34.74 -20.65 -0.31
N LEU A 357 -33.92 -19.87 0.43
CA LEU A 357 -33.11 -18.79 -0.10
C LEU A 357 -31.70 -19.26 -0.44
N MET A 358 -31.35 -19.23 -1.71
CA MET A 358 -30.06 -19.72 -2.19
C MET A 358 -28.94 -18.68 -2.14
N VAL A 359 -29.26 -17.39 -2.33
CA VAL A 359 -28.28 -16.30 -2.33
C VAL A 359 -28.75 -15.21 -1.37
N LEU A 360 -27.99 -14.95 -0.32
CA LEU A 360 -28.23 -13.87 0.63
C LEU A 360 -27.26 -12.71 0.37
N VAL A 361 -27.78 -11.54 0.04
CA VAL A 361 -27.01 -10.29 -0.09
C VAL A 361 -27.25 -9.41 1.12
N GLY A 362 -26.23 -8.72 1.63
CA GLY A 362 -26.46 -7.77 2.71
C GLY A 362 -25.18 -7.09 3.19
N THR A 363 -25.35 -6.37 4.30
CA THR A 363 -24.25 -5.69 4.99
C THR A 363 -23.75 -6.54 6.17
N HIS A 364 -23.07 -5.93 7.15
CA HIS A 364 -22.70 -6.56 8.41
C HIS A 364 -23.86 -7.28 9.15
N ALA A 365 -25.11 -6.99 8.78
CA ALA A 365 -26.28 -7.69 9.32
C ALA A 365 -26.23 -9.21 9.08
N ILE A 366 -25.54 -9.70 8.06
CA ILE A 366 -25.36 -11.13 7.76
C ILE A 366 -24.53 -11.83 8.87
N PHE A 367 -23.65 -11.11 9.59
CA PHE A 367 -22.82 -11.69 10.66
C PHE A 367 -23.59 -11.94 11.96
N GLN A 368 -24.74 -11.33 12.13
CA GLN A 368 -25.53 -11.48 13.37
C GLN A 368 -25.80 -12.95 13.68
N LYS A 369 -25.72 -13.32 14.95
CA LYS A 369 -25.88 -14.72 15.41
C LYS A 369 -27.22 -15.34 14.99
N GLU A 370 -28.24 -14.49 14.83
CA GLU A 370 -29.58 -14.91 14.42
C GLU A 370 -29.70 -15.33 12.96
N VAL A 371 -28.69 -15.04 12.13
CA VAL A 371 -28.65 -15.50 10.74
C VAL A 371 -27.96 -16.84 10.69
N GLN A 372 -28.71 -17.88 10.41
CA GLN A 372 -28.21 -19.26 10.24
C GLN A 372 -28.44 -19.70 8.79
N PHE A 373 -27.46 -20.37 8.23
CA PHE A 373 -27.56 -20.96 6.88
C PHE A 373 -27.78 -22.46 7.01
N SER A 374 -28.56 -23.01 6.11
CA SER A 374 -28.76 -24.45 6.00
C SER A 374 -27.48 -25.14 5.46
N ASN A 375 -26.88 -24.58 4.41
CA ASN A 375 -25.68 -25.15 3.77
C ASN A 375 -24.85 -24.04 3.06
N LEU A 376 -24.16 -23.18 3.83
CA LEU A 376 -23.33 -22.10 3.30
C LEU A 376 -22.00 -22.67 2.77
N ALA A 377 -21.77 -22.61 1.46
CA ALA A 377 -20.53 -23.08 0.84
C ALA A 377 -19.75 -21.98 0.10
N LEU A 378 -20.36 -20.83 -0.22
CA LEU A 378 -19.68 -19.73 -0.90
C LEU A 378 -19.91 -18.40 -0.18
N VAL A 379 -18.84 -17.69 0.14
CA VAL A 379 -18.84 -16.36 0.73
C VAL A 379 -18.16 -15.40 -0.23
N ILE A 380 -18.86 -14.33 -0.61
CA ILE A 380 -18.35 -13.27 -1.47
C ILE A 380 -18.30 -11.98 -0.67
N THR A 381 -17.18 -11.27 -0.70
CA THR A 381 -17.02 -9.97 -0.03
C THR A 381 -16.60 -8.91 -1.04
N ASP A 382 -17.31 -7.78 -1.08
CA ASP A 382 -16.94 -6.64 -1.91
C ASP A 382 -16.20 -5.59 -1.09
N GLU A 383 -15.16 -4.96 -1.68
CA GLU A 383 -14.34 -3.91 -1.07
C GLU A 383 -13.75 -4.29 0.31
N GLN A 384 -13.01 -5.40 0.36
CA GLN A 384 -12.48 -6.03 1.57
C GLN A 384 -11.73 -5.07 2.52
N HIS A 385 -11.05 -4.06 2.00
CA HIS A 385 -10.23 -3.14 2.80
C HIS A 385 -11.03 -2.31 3.82
N ARG A 386 -12.36 -2.32 3.73
CA ARG A 386 -13.28 -1.64 4.65
C ARG A 386 -13.77 -2.52 5.81
N PHE A 387 -13.36 -3.78 5.86
CA PHE A 387 -13.78 -4.72 6.91
C PHE A 387 -12.62 -5.15 7.80
N GLY A 388 -12.85 -5.21 9.13
CA GLY A 388 -11.89 -5.72 10.10
C GLY A 388 -11.61 -7.23 9.94
N VAL A 389 -10.43 -7.68 10.38
CA VAL A 389 -10.02 -9.10 10.33
C VAL A 389 -11.00 -10.02 11.08
N GLU A 390 -11.51 -9.58 12.24
CA GLU A 390 -12.46 -10.34 13.06
C GLU A 390 -13.81 -10.56 12.37
N GLN A 391 -14.30 -9.59 11.60
CA GLN A 391 -15.57 -9.71 10.88
C GLN A 391 -15.52 -10.76 9.77
N ARG A 392 -14.35 -10.94 9.15
CA ARG A 392 -14.11 -11.94 8.09
C ARG A 392 -14.11 -13.37 8.62
N SER A 393 -13.51 -13.59 9.80
CA SER A 393 -13.50 -14.89 10.44
C SER A 393 -14.91 -15.35 10.86
N GLN A 394 -15.73 -14.43 11.37
CA GLN A 394 -17.08 -14.74 11.84
C GLN A 394 -18.03 -15.26 10.73
N LEU A 395 -17.89 -14.79 9.48
CA LEU A 395 -18.73 -15.33 8.39
C LEU A 395 -18.26 -16.71 7.93
N ALA A 396 -16.96 -16.94 7.94
CA ALA A 396 -16.41 -18.25 7.63
C ALA A 396 -16.81 -19.33 8.67
N GLU A 397 -17.06 -18.93 9.92
CA GLU A 397 -17.49 -19.82 11.00
C GLU A 397 -18.97 -20.25 10.87
N LYS A 398 -19.78 -19.58 10.02
CA LYS A 398 -21.21 -19.93 9.79
C LYS A 398 -21.41 -21.09 8.80
N GLY A 399 -20.36 -21.52 8.12
CA GLY A 399 -20.35 -22.67 7.23
C GLY A 399 -19.25 -23.65 7.58
N THR A 400 -19.34 -24.87 7.04
CA THR A 400 -18.27 -25.86 7.17
C THR A 400 -17.19 -25.58 6.13
N CYS A 401 -16.22 -24.69 6.46
CA CYS A 401 -15.13 -24.26 5.57
C CYS A 401 -15.60 -23.75 4.18
N PRO A 402 -16.36 -22.65 4.12
CA PRO A 402 -16.88 -22.14 2.86
C PRO A 402 -15.75 -21.60 1.96
N HIS A 403 -15.94 -21.73 0.64
CA HIS A 403 -15.13 -21.06 -0.36
C HIS A 403 -15.27 -19.54 -0.21
N LYS A 404 -14.17 -18.80 -0.38
CA LYS A 404 -14.13 -17.34 -0.22
C LYS A 404 -13.74 -16.68 -1.54
N LEU A 405 -14.56 -15.75 -2.01
CA LEU A 405 -14.29 -14.88 -3.13
C LEU A 405 -14.27 -13.42 -2.66
N VAL A 406 -13.15 -12.78 -2.77
CA VAL A 406 -12.99 -11.36 -2.42
C VAL A 406 -12.98 -10.54 -3.69
N MET A 407 -13.75 -9.47 -3.75
CA MET A 407 -13.75 -8.53 -4.87
C MET A 407 -13.08 -7.22 -4.45
N SER A 408 -12.25 -6.65 -5.35
CA SER A 408 -11.64 -5.34 -5.15
C SER A 408 -11.71 -4.50 -6.43
N ALA A 409 -12.12 -3.23 -6.28
CA ALA A 409 -12.07 -2.24 -7.35
C ALA A 409 -10.78 -1.42 -7.33
N THR A 410 -9.93 -1.58 -6.29
CA THR A 410 -8.61 -0.98 -6.30
C THR A 410 -7.66 -1.86 -7.10
N PRO A 411 -7.20 -1.42 -8.26
CA PRO A 411 -6.14 -2.14 -8.94
C PRO A 411 -4.85 -2.02 -8.12
N ILE A 412 -4.35 -3.17 -7.66
CA ILE A 412 -3.06 -3.31 -7.00
C ILE A 412 -2.16 -4.03 -7.98
N PRO A 413 -0.91 -3.61 -8.21
CA PRO A 413 0.01 -4.35 -9.06
C PRO A 413 0.06 -5.83 -8.66
N ARG A 414 0.02 -6.72 -9.66
CA ARG A 414 -0.12 -8.18 -9.44
C ARG A 414 0.88 -8.74 -8.43
N THR A 415 2.13 -8.32 -8.53
CA THR A 415 3.21 -8.72 -7.63
C THR A 415 2.97 -8.29 -6.19
N LEU A 416 2.47 -7.06 -6.01
CA LEU A 416 2.14 -6.53 -4.70
C LEU A 416 0.88 -7.21 -4.12
N ALA A 417 -0.11 -7.51 -4.96
CA ALA A 417 -1.30 -8.23 -4.55
C ALA A 417 -0.96 -9.64 -4.04
N LEU A 418 -0.06 -10.36 -4.72
CA LEU A 418 0.42 -11.67 -4.29
C LEU A 418 1.19 -11.62 -2.96
N MET A 419 1.86 -10.52 -2.66
CA MET A 419 2.56 -10.34 -1.39
C MET A 419 1.64 -9.95 -0.23
N ILE A 420 0.71 -9.01 -0.49
CA ILE A 420 -0.23 -8.54 0.54
C ILE A 420 -1.26 -9.60 0.88
N TYR A 421 -1.69 -10.35 -0.12
CA TYR A 421 -2.74 -11.35 -0.04
C TYR A 421 -2.20 -12.73 -0.39
N GLY A 422 -0.99 -13.07 0.05
CA GLY A 422 -0.27 -14.29 -0.33
C GLY A 422 -1.00 -15.62 -0.05
N ASP A 423 -2.07 -15.57 0.75
CA ASP A 423 -3.01 -16.66 0.97
C ASP A 423 -4.15 -16.69 -0.07
N LEU A 424 -4.26 -15.69 -0.97
CA LEU A 424 -5.31 -15.59 -1.98
C LEU A 424 -4.78 -15.95 -3.38
N ASP A 425 -5.52 -16.78 -4.10
CA ASP A 425 -5.40 -16.88 -5.55
C ASP A 425 -5.88 -15.60 -6.23
N LEU A 426 -5.30 -15.23 -7.35
CA LEU A 426 -5.60 -13.98 -8.02
C LEU A 426 -6.24 -14.21 -9.40
N SER A 427 -7.43 -13.64 -9.61
CA SER A 427 -8.07 -13.52 -10.92
C SER A 427 -8.22 -12.04 -11.29
N ILE A 428 -7.74 -11.66 -12.48
CA ILE A 428 -7.66 -10.25 -12.92
C ILE A 428 -8.60 -10.03 -14.10
N LEU A 429 -9.45 -8.99 -13.98
CA LEU A 429 -10.26 -8.46 -15.08
C LEU A 429 -9.52 -7.25 -15.67
N GLY A 430 -8.69 -7.48 -16.68
CA GLY A 430 -7.90 -6.45 -17.36
C GLY A 430 -8.65 -5.68 -18.46
N GLU A 431 -9.86 -6.11 -18.81
CA GLU A 431 -10.63 -5.54 -19.89
C GLU A 431 -11.91 -4.88 -19.38
N LEU A 432 -12.26 -3.74 -19.98
CA LEU A 432 -13.58 -3.14 -19.76
C LEU A 432 -14.61 -3.78 -20.71
N PRO A 433 -15.88 -3.90 -20.30
CA PRO A 433 -16.94 -4.39 -21.16
C PRO A 433 -17.07 -3.59 -22.47
N ASN A 434 -17.43 -4.30 -23.56
CA ASN A 434 -17.61 -3.70 -24.87
C ASN A 434 -18.67 -2.59 -24.85
N GLY A 435 -18.43 -1.48 -25.57
CA GLY A 435 -19.35 -0.36 -25.71
C GLY A 435 -19.08 0.81 -24.76
N ARG A 436 -18.22 0.66 -23.76
CA ARG A 436 -17.88 1.76 -22.83
C ARG A 436 -16.93 2.76 -23.48
N LYS A 437 -17.34 4.04 -23.51
CA LYS A 437 -16.49 5.12 -24.02
C LYS A 437 -15.42 5.49 -23.01
N PRO A 438 -14.17 5.77 -23.44
CA PRO A 438 -13.12 6.22 -22.54
C PRO A 438 -13.47 7.60 -21.95
N ILE A 439 -13.21 7.77 -20.65
CA ILE A 439 -13.44 9.04 -19.95
C ILE A 439 -12.32 10.01 -20.32
N GLU A 440 -12.68 11.17 -20.88
CA GLU A 440 -11.73 12.23 -21.16
C GLU A 440 -11.35 12.98 -19.89
N THR A 441 -10.06 13.02 -19.57
CA THR A 441 -9.56 13.60 -18.31
C THR A 441 -8.72 14.84 -18.59
N TYR A 442 -9.11 15.95 -17.98
CA TYR A 442 -8.46 17.25 -18.11
C TYR A 442 -7.95 17.74 -16.75
N ALA A 443 -6.69 18.17 -16.68
CA ALA A 443 -6.13 18.84 -15.53
C ALA A 443 -6.05 20.34 -15.83
N VAL A 444 -6.68 21.15 -14.98
CA VAL A 444 -6.79 22.59 -15.16
C VAL A 444 -6.38 23.33 -13.86
N THR A 445 -5.92 24.57 -14.03
CA THR A 445 -5.67 25.44 -12.88
C THR A 445 -6.96 26.15 -12.45
N GLY A 446 -7.05 26.59 -11.19
CA GLY A 446 -8.22 27.31 -10.69
C GLY A 446 -8.61 28.54 -11.51
N LYS A 447 -7.69 29.14 -12.29
CA LYS A 447 -8.00 30.21 -13.23
C LYS A 447 -9.00 29.81 -14.31
N LEU A 448 -9.13 28.53 -14.60
CA LEU A 448 -10.05 27.97 -15.59
C LEU A 448 -11.33 27.40 -14.95
N ARG A 449 -11.56 27.58 -13.66
CA ARG A 449 -12.74 27.07 -12.92
C ARG A 449 -14.06 27.54 -13.54
N GLU A 450 -14.19 28.81 -13.86
CA GLU A 450 -15.38 29.35 -14.52
C GLU A 450 -15.65 28.70 -15.87
N ARG A 451 -14.61 28.39 -16.62
CA ARG A 451 -14.74 27.66 -17.89
C ARG A 451 -15.20 26.20 -17.66
N ALA A 452 -14.74 25.57 -16.57
CA ALA A 452 -15.22 24.25 -16.20
C ALA A 452 -16.70 24.28 -15.81
N TYR A 453 -17.14 25.29 -15.06
CA TYR A 453 -18.57 25.47 -14.74
C TYR A 453 -19.41 25.67 -16.00
N SER A 454 -18.96 26.53 -16.93
CA SER A 454 -19.65 26.73 -18.21
C SER A 454 -19.73 25.46 -19.06
N PHE A 455 -18.72 24.59 -18.96
CA PHE A 455 -18.76 23.28 -19.61
C PHE A 455 -19.78 22.34 -18.93
N ILE A 456 -19.83 22.32 -17.60
CA ILE A 456 -20.83 21.54 -16.85
C ILE A 456 -22.24 22.01 -17.22
N GLN A 457 -22.51 23.33 -17.25
CA GLN A 457 -23.81 23.89 -17.65
C GLN A 457 -24.26 23.36 -19.02
N LYS A 458 -23.37 23.32 -20.02
CA LYS A 458 -23.69 22.75 -21.34
C LYS A 458 -24.08 21.28 -21.28
N GLN A 459 -23.52 20.50 -20.35
CA GLN A 459 -23.90 19.11 -20.14
C GLN A 459 -25.25 19.00 -19.43
N LEU A 460 -25.52 19.89 -18.46
CA LEU A 460 -26.81 19.97 -17.78
C LEU A 460 -27.95 20.36 -18.74
N GLU A 461 -27.72 21.29 -19.68
CA GLU A 461 -28.66 21.67 -20.74
C GLU A 461 -29.06 20.47 -21.63
N GLN A 462 -28.18 19.48 -21.76
CA GLN A 462 -28.44 18.22 -22.45
C GLN A 462 -29.17 17.17 -21.58
N GLY A 463 -29.60 17.57 -20.38
CA GLY A 463 -30.27 16.67 -19.42
C GLY A 463 -29.31 15.73 -18.68
N ARG A 464 -28.00 15.99 -18.70
CA ARG A 464 -26.99 15.22 -17.98
C ARG A 464 -26.82 15.72 -16.56
N GLN A 465 -26.08 14.94 -15.76
CA GLN A 465 -25.79 15.27 -14.37
C GLN A 465 -24.29 15.34 -14.10
N ALA A 466 -23.90 16.05 -13.04
CA ALA A 466 -22.50 16.26 -12.70
C ALA A 466 -22.23 16.02 -11.20
N TYR A 467 -21.06 15.47 -10.89
CA TYR A 467 -20.46 15.46 -9.57
C TYR A 467 -19.44 16.58 -9.44
N ILE A 468 -19.41 17.23 -8.28
CA ILE A 468 -18.33 18.14 -7.86
C ILE A 468 -17.79 17.60 -6.53
N VAL A 469 -16.57 17.09 -6.53
CA VAL A 469 -15.95 16.49 -5.34
C VAL A 469 -14.98 17.47 -4.71
N CYS A 470 -15.17 17.72 -3.41
CA CYS A 470 -14.27 18.55 -2.60
C CYS A 470 -13.45 17.68 -1.65
N PRO A 471 -12.15 18.00 -1.40
CA PRO A 471 -11.36 17.26 -0.44
C PRO A 471 -11.86 17.45 0.99
N THR A 472 -11.77 16.40 1.80
CA THR A 472 -11.98 16.48 3.24
C THR A 472 -10.63 16.72 3.91
N ILE A 473 -10.43 17.85 4.60
CA ILE A 473 -9.22 18.14 5.36
C ILE A 473 -9.56 17.82 6.81
N GLU A 474 -9.02 16.74 7.37
CA GLU A 474 -9.18 16.28 8.75
C GLU A 474 -10.61 16.33 9.36
N GLU A 475 -10.92 15.50 10.33
CA GLU A 475 -12.21 15.49 11.05
C GLU A 475 -12.37 16.73 11.93
N GLY A 476 -12.73 17.88 11.34
CA GLY A 476 -12.97 19.13 12.06
C GLY A 476 -14.23 19.85 11.54
N ASP A 477 -14.93 20.57 12.44
CA ASP A 477 -16.17 21.30 12.11
C ASP A 477 -15.95 22.42 11.07
N ASN A 478 -14.75 23.02 11.02
CA ASN A 478 -14.43 24.08 10.07
C ASN A 478 -14.42 23.63 8.61
N ASN A 479 -14.15 22.37 8.31
CA ASN A 479 -14.08 21.86 6.95
C ASN A 479 -15.43 21.52 6.34
N LEU A 480 -16.36 21.10 7.18
CA LEU A 480 -17.76 20.89 6.75
C LEU A 480 -18.40 22.20 6.34
N GLN A 481 -18.22 23.25 7.16
CA GLN A 481 -18.70 24.58 6.84
C GLN A 481 -18.14 25.08 5.50
N ALA A 482 -16.89 24.74 5.16
CA ALA A 482 -16.30 25.10 3.88
C ALA A 482 -16.99 24.39 2.69
N VAL A 483 -17.31 23.10 2.79
CA VAL A 483 -18.00 22.35 1.72
C VAL A 483 -19.47 22.80 1.62
N GLU A 484 -20.17 23.03 2.74
CA GLU A 484 -21.53 23.58 2.76
C GLU A 484 -21.58 24.99 2.15
N GLN A 485 -20.61 25.84 2.53
CA GLN A 485 -20.48 27.19 1.99
C GLN A 485 -20.17 27.16 0.49
N TYR A 486 -19.28 26.26 0.07
CA TYR A 486 -18.98 26.06 -1.34
C TYR A 486 -20.22 25.59 -2.12
N ALA A 487 -20.97 24.60 -1.62
CA ALA A 487 -22.19 24.13 -2.26
C ALA A 487 -23.22 25.25 -2.41
N LYS A 488 -23.36 26.09 -1.37
CA LYS A 488 -24.25 27.26 -1.41
C LYS A 488 -23.78 28.31 -2.42
N GLN A 489 -22.49 28.62 -2.45
CA GLN A 489 -21.90 29.55 -3.42
C GLN A 489 -22.10 29.06 -4.86
N VAL A 490 -21.92 27.79 -5.12
CA VAL A 490 -22.11 27.18 -6.43
C VAL A 490 -23.59 27.18 -6.84
N GLN A 491 -24.51 26.91 -5.88
CA GLN A 491 -25.96 26.99 -6.09
C GLN A 491 -26.43 28.42 -6.40
N GLU A 492 -25.97 29.42 -5.64
CA GLU A 492 -26.35 30.82 -5.83
C GLU A 492 -25.65 31.47 -7.05
N GLY A 493 -24.54 30.90 -7.48
CA GLY A 493 -23.72 31.37 -8.59
C GLY A 493 -23.95 30.61 -9.89
N ALA A 494 -22.95 29.81 -10.26
CA ALA A 494 -22.89 29.15 -11.56
C ALA A 494 -24.08 28.21 -11.87
N PHE A 495 -24.69 27.59 -10.88
CA PHE A 495 -25.77 26.62 -11.08
C PHE A 495 -27.10 27.04 -10.48
N SER A 496 -27.39 28.36 -10.43
CA SER A 496 -28.66 28.90 -9.87
C SER A 496 -29.93 28.44 -10.60
N ALA A 497 -29.79 27.98 -11.85
CA ALA A 497 -30.91 27.43 -12.65
C ALA A 497 -31.15 25.94 -12.45
N TYR A 498 -30.32 25.25 -11.66
CA TYR A 498 -30.30 23.79 -11.49
C TYR A 498 -30.43 23.42 -10.00
N SER A 499 -30.90 22.21 -9.70
CA SER A 499 -30.94 21.68 -8.34
C SER A 499 -29.57 21.15 -7.95
N VAL A 500 -29.00 21.69 -6.87
CA VAL A 500 -27.73 21.27 -6.30
C VAL A 500 -27.96 20.54 -5.00
N GLY A 501 -27.52 19.28 -4.93
CA GLY A 501 -27.51 18.48 -3.71
C GLY A 501 -26.17 18.51 -3.01
N LEU A 502 -26.17 18.27 -1.69
CA LEU A 502 -24.97 18.18 -0.87
C LEU A 502 -24.88 16.81 -0.19
N LEU A 503 -23.72 16.14 -0.30
CA LEU A 503 -23.47 14.83 0.30
C LEU A 503 -22.14 14.80 1.03
N HIS A 504 -22.16 14.59 2.35
CA HIS A 504 -20.95 14.50 3.18
C HIS A 504 -21.04 13.48 4.31
N GLY A 505 -19.90 13.16 4.94
CA GLY A 505 -19.78 12.08 5.93
C GLY A 505 -20.70 12.19 7.15
N LYS A 506 -21.02 13.42 7.63
CA LYS A 506 -21.80 13.65 8.84
C LYS A 506 -23.32 13.59 8.65
N LEU A 507 -23.83 13.51 7.41
CA LEU A 507 -25.26 13.25 7.19
C LEU A 507 -25.64 11.89 7.77
N LYS A 508 -26.85 11.78 8.30
CA LYS A 508 -27.42 10.50 8.75
C LYS A 508 -27.58 9.55 7.56
N ALA A 509 -27.56 8.26 7.82
CA ALA A 509 -27.67 7.26 6.76
C ALA A 509 -28.89 7.49 5.86
N ASN A 510 -30.08 7.73 6.44
CA ASN A 510 -31.30 7.98 5.69
C ASN A 510 -31.20 9.25 4.83
N GLU A 511 -30.61 10.33 5.35
CA GLU A 511 -30.41 11.58 4.60
C GLU A 511 -29.47 11.39 3.40
N LYS A 512 -28.42 10.56 3.56
CA LYS A 512 -27.53 10.19 2.45
C LYS A 512 -28.27 9.40 1.37
N ASP A 513 -29.11 8.47 1.79
CA ASP A 513 -29.91 7.64 0.90
C ASP A 513 -30.92 8.47 0.13
N ASP A 514 -31.60 9.41 0.80
CA ASP A 514 -32.58 10.33 0.18
C ASP A 514 -31.92 11.23 -0.88
N VAL A 515 -30.76 11.84 -0.56
CA VAL A 515 -30.00 12.69 -1.51
C VAL A 515 -29.52 11.88 -2.71
N MET A 516 -29.01 10.67 -2.48
CA MET A 516 -28.55 9.80 -3.56
C MET A 516 -29.68 9.27 -4.43
N GLN A 517 -30.85 9.02 -3.84
CA GLN A 517 -32.02 8.62 -4.59
C GLN A 517 -32.55 9.80 -5.46
N ALA A 518 -32.67 11.01 -4.90
CA ALA A 518 -33.04 12.22 -5.65
C ALA A 518 -32.04 12.52 -6.81
N PHE A 519 -30.75 12.27 -6.59
CA PHE A 519 -29.75 12.40 -7.66
C PHE A 519 -29.93 11.31 -8.73
N ARG A 520 -30.23 10.08 -8.36
CA ARG A 520 -30.52 8.98 -9.31
C ARG A 520 -31.77 9.26 -10.14
N ASP A 521 -32.79 9.80 -9.50
CA ASP A 521 -34.09 10.11 -10.14
C ASP A 521 -34.05 11.42 -10.96
N ASN A 522 -32.85 12.05 -11.06
CA ASN A 522 -32.58 13.30 -11.77
C ASN A 522 -33.35 14.52 -11.20
N GLU A 523 -33.76 14.47 -9.94
CA GLU A 523 -34.32 15.62 -9.21
C GLU A 523 -33.20 16.60 -8.80
N ILE A 524 -31.98 16.08 -8.59
CA ILE A 524 -30.75 16.82 -8.39
C ILE A 524 -29.87 16.67 -9.64
N GLN A 525 -29.46 17.78 -10.24
CA GLN A 525 -28.61 17.78 -11.44
C GLN A 525 -27.12 17.92 -11.13
N VAL A 526 -26.78 18.59 -10.04
CA VAL A 526 -25.37 18.74 -9.59
C VAL A 526 -25.26 18.24 -8.17
N LEU A 527 -24.38 17.28 -7.93
CA LEU A 527 -24.11 16.77 -6.59
C LEU A 527 -22.72 17.23 -6.11
N VAL A 528 -22.73 18.16 -5.15
CA VAL A 528 -21.53 18.56 -4.42
C VAL A 528 -21.29 17.56 -3.29
N CYS A 529 -20.09 16.99 -3.21
CA CYS A 529 -19.82 15.93 -2.25
C CYS A 529 -18.37 15.90 -1.77
N THR A 530 -18.15 15.21 -0.67
CA THR A 530 -16.81 14.83 -0.21
C THR A 530 -16.46 13.43 -0.75
N THR A 531 -15.35 12.84 -0.30
CA THR A 531 -14.92 11.48 -0.65
C THR A 531 -15.96 10.37 -0.37
N VAL A 532 -17.06 10.67 0.30
CA VAL A 532 -18.17 9.72 0.54
C VAL A 532 -18.75 9.13 -0.76
N VAL A 533 -18.60 9.83 -1.90
CA VAL A 533 -18.99 9.32 -3.24
C VAL A 533 -18.09 8.18 -3.74
N GLU A 534 -16.97 7.90 -3.11
CA GLU A 534 -16.20 6.67 -3.37
C GLU A 534 -17.03 5.41 -3.12
N VAL A 535 -18.16 5.52 -2.40
CA VAL A 535 -19.08 4.43 -2.10
C VAL A 535 -20.10 4.24 -3.22
N GLY A 536 -19.75 3.48 -4.19
CA GLY A 536 -20.47 2.53 -5.05
C GLY A 536 -21.77 2.89 -5.77
N VAL A 537 -22.35 4.09 -5.69
CA VAL A 537 -23.63 4.36 -6.35
C VAL A 537 -23.47 4.58 -7.85
N ASP A 538 -24.24 3.83 -8.62
CA ASP A 538 -24.26 3.92 -10.09
C ASP A 538 -25.34 4.91 -10.56
N VAL A 539 -24.90 5.98 -11.25
CA VAL A 539 -25.79 6.96 -11.88
C VAL A 539 -25.38 7.11 -13.35
N PRO A 540 -25.99 6.34 -14.28
CA PRO A 540 -25.59 6.32 -15.69
C PRO A 540 -25.70 7.67 -16.39
N ASN A 541 -26.59 8.56 -15.92
CA ASN A 541 -26.80 9.89 -16.47
C ASN A 541 -25.73 10.92 -16.06
N ALA A 542 -24.92 10.62 -15.02
CA ALA A 542 -23.82 11.48 -14.58
C ALA A 542 -22.64 11.36 -15.53
N THR A 543 -22.38 12.40 -16.30
CA THR A 543 -21.34 12.42 -17.35
C THR A 543 -20.14 13.29 -16.99
N VAL A 544 -20.22 14.14 -15.98
CA VAL A 544 -19.11 15.00 -15.57
C VAL A 544 -18.73 14.74 -14.13
N MET A 545 -17.46 14.52 -13.91
CA MET A 545 -16.80 14.48 -12.60
C MET A 545 -15.83 15.65 -12.50
N MET A 546 -16.10 16.61 -11.66
CA MET A 546 -15.16 17.70 -11.34
C MET A 546 -14.59 17.47 -9.94
N ILE A 547 -13.28 17.56 -9.79
CA ILE A 547 -12.58 17.34 -8.52
C ILE A 547 -11.81 18.61 -8.18
N GLU A 548 -12.20 19.27 -7.11
CA GLU A 548 -11.54 20.46 -6.57
C GLU A 548 -10.32 20.07 -5.74
N ASP A 549 -9.28 20.93 -5.72
CA ASP A 549 -8.02 20.69 -5.04
C ASP A 549 -7.47 19.28 -5.31
N ALA A 550 -7.45 18.86 -6.57
CA ALA A 550 -7.10 17.50 -6.97
C ALA A 550 -5.71 17.05 -6.50
N GLU A 551 -4.81 18.00 -6.17
CA GLU A 551 -3.50 17.73 -5.59
C GLU A 551 -3.55 17.08 -4.20
N ARG A 552 -4.67 17.17 -3.49
CA ARG A 552 -4.85 16.58 -2.16
C ARG A 552 -5.25 15.11 -2.20
N PHE A 553 -5.65 14.62 -3.37
CA PHE A 553 -6.06 13.23 -3.56
C PHE A 553 -4.90 12.35 -4.03
N GLY A 554 -4.90 11.10 -3.62
CA GLY A 554 -4.04 10.09 -4.21
C GLY A 554 -4.47 9.67 -5.61
N LEU A 555 -3.53 9.17 -6.43
CA LEU A 555 -3.85 8.72 -7.79
C LEU A 555 -4.92 7.62 -7.80
N SER A 556 -4.86 6.68 -6.87
CA SER A 556 -5.85 5.61 -6.73
C SER A 556 -7.25 6.16 -6.40
N GLN A 557 -7.34 7.19 -5.52
CA GLN A 557 -8.61 7.87 -5.21
C GLN A 557 -9.15 8.64 -6.42
N LEU A 558 -8.31 9.40 -7.10
CA LEU A 558 -8.69 10.11 -8.32
C LEU A 558 -9.21 9.14 -9.39
N HIS A 559 -8.58 7.97 -9.52
CA HIS A 559 -9.01 6.94 -10.45
C HIS A 559 -10.38 6.35 -10.07
N GLN A 560 -10.61 6.06 -8.80
CA GLN A 560 -11.91 5.58 -8.31
C GLN A 560 -13.02 6.60 -8.52
N LEU A 561 -12.75 7.89 -8.22
CA LEU A 561 -13.69 8.99 -8.48
C LEU A 561 -13.98 9.13 -9.97
N ARG A 562 -12.94 9.11 -10.83
CA ARG A 562 -13.12 9.12 -12.28
C ARG A 562 -14.03 7.99 -12.76
N GLY A 563 -13.89 6.79 -12.20
CA GLY A 563 -14.70 5.62 -12.53
C GLY A 563 -16.18 5.72 -12.15
N ARG A 564 -16.61 6.76 -11.40
CA ARG A 564 -18.01 7.00 -11.07
C ARG A 564 -18.84 7.57 -12.22
N VAL A 565 -18.20 8.13 -13.22
CA VAL A 565 -18.83 8.54 -14.48
C VAL A 565 -18.47 7.57 -15.61
N GLY A 566 -19.10 7.71 -16.78
CA GLY A 566 -18.86 6.85 -17.93
C GLY A 566 -19.51 5.48 -17.83
N ARG A 567 -20.66 5.37 -17.17
CA ARG A 567 -21.45 4.14 -17.05
C ARG A 567 -22.67 4.09 -17.99
N GLY A 568 -22.94 5.20 -18.68
CA GLY A 568 -23.96 5.31 -19.73
C GLY A 568 -23.33 5.36 -21.12
N ASP A 569 -24.17 5.54 -22.16
CA ASP A 569 -23.76 5.61 -23.56
C ASP A 569 -23.16 6.96 -23.96
N ALA A 570 -23.31 7.99 -23.12
CA ALA A 570 -22.81 9.32 -23.38
C ALA A 570 -21.31 9.45 -23.09
N GLN A 571 -20.63 10.35 -23.83
CA GLN A 571 -19.25 10.69 -23.53
C GLN A 571 -19.16 11.32 -22.15
N SER A 572 -18.19 10.89 -21.35
CA SER A 572 -17.99 11.36 -19.98
C SER A 572 -16.63 12.03 -19.79
N TYR A 573 -16.58 12.93 -18.84
CA TYR A 573 -15.47 13.84 -18.61
C TYR A 573 -15.07 13.88 -17.15
N CYS A 574 -13.77 13.95 -16.89
CA CYS A 574 -13.20 14.17 -15.56
C CYS A 574 -12.33 15.43 -15.58
N ILE A 575 -12.67 16.43 -14.76
CA ILE A 575 -11.98 17.70 -14.67
C ILE A 575 -11.29 17.78 -13.32
N LEU A 576 -9.97 17.79 -13.30
CA LEU A 576 -9.13 17.90 -12.13
C LEU A 576 -8.69 19.36 -11.96
N VAL A 577 -9.18 20.04 -10.93
CA VAL A 577 -8.83 21.44 -10.65
C VAL A 577 -7.72 21.47 -9.60
N THR A 578 -6.65 22.24 -9.86
CA THR A 578 -5.51 22.36 -8.94
C THR A 578 -5.10 23.82 -8.82
N ASP A 579 -4.93 24.30 -7.57
CA ASP A 579 -4.47 25.66 -7.29
C ASP A 579 -2.98 25.67 -6.88
N HIS A 580 -2.46 24.58 -6.35
CA HIS A 580 -1.06 24.44 -5.93
C HIS A 580 -0.26 23.54 -6.86
N VAL A 581 0.45 24.13 -7.82
CA VAL A 581 1.21 23.40 -8.86
C VAL A 581 2.66 23.17 -8.42
N THR A 582 2.92 22.10 -7.67
CA THR A 582 4.27 21.58 -7.45
C THR A 582 4.66 20.61 -8.57
N ASP A 583 5.95 20.26 -8.71
CA ASP A 583 6.39 19.29 -9.72
C ASP A 583 5.77 17.90 -9.48
N ALA A 584 5.63 17.47 -8.24
CA ALA A 584 4.96 16.24 -7.88
C ALA A 584 3.45 16.27 -8.24
N CYS A 585 2.78 17.41 -8.02
CA CYS A 585 1.39 17.61 -8.46
C CYS A 585 1.29 17.51 -9.99
N ARG A 586 2.18 18.20 -10.72
CA ARG A 586 2.19 18.18 -12.19
C ARG A 586 2.35 16.76 -12.73
N GLN A 587 3.26 15.97 -12.17
CA GLN A 587 3.46 14.57 -12.55
C GLN A 587 2.18 13.73 -12.32
N ARG A 588 1.54 13.86 -11.14
CA ARG A 588 0.28 13.13 -10.84
C ARG A 588 -0.84 13.50 -11.82
N MET A 589 -1.00 14.79 -12.12
CA MET A 589 -2.03 15.25 -13.06
C MET A 589 -1.76 14.75 -14.49
N GLN A 590 -0.50 14.69 -14.92
CA GLN A 590 -0.11 14.12 -16.21
C GLN A 590 -0.42 12.62 -16.30
N ILE A 591 -0.14 11.86 -15.24
CA ILE A 591 -0.47 10.44 -15.15
C ILE A 591 -1.98 10.24 -15.32
N MET A 592 -2.80 10.96 -14.54
CA MET A 592 -4.26 10.86 -14.61
C MET A 592 -4.84 11.23 -15.98
N SER A 593 -4.24 12.22 -16.67
CA SER A 593 -4.71 12.65 -17.99
C SER A 593 -4.31 11.68 -19.11
N ARG A 594 -3.17 10.98 -18.98
CA ARG A 594 -2.62 10.10 -20.02
C ARG A 594 -3.01 8.64 -19.85
N MET A 595 -3.01 8.16 -18.60
CA MET A 595 -3.27 6.76 -18.31
C MET A 595 -4.76 6.52 -18.08
N ARG A 596 -5.27 5.46 -18.68
CA ARG A 596 -6.67 5.04 -18.57
C ARG A 596 -6.85 3.79 -17.72
N ASP A 597 -5.86 2.90 -17.78
CA ASP A 597 -5.83 1.63 -17.08
C ASP A 597 -5.51 1.84 -15.59
N GLY A 598 -6.38 1.35 -14.71
CA GLY A 598 -6.22 1.45 -13.27
C GLY A 598 -4.97 0.75 -12.74
N PHE A 599 -4.53 -0.36 -13.35
CA PHE A 599 -3.30 -1.05 -12.95
C PHE A 599 -2.05 -0.22 -13.25
N GLN A 600 -2.01 0.44 -14.41
CA GLN A 600 -0.91 1.36 -14.76
C GLN A 600 -0.88 2.59 -13.84
N ILE A 601 -2.06 3.12 -13.47
CA ILE A 601 -2.17 4.24 -12.52
C ILE A 601 -1.70 3.82 -11.14
N ALA A 602 -2.09 2.63 -10.66
CA ALA A 602 -1.66 2.10 -9.38
C ALA A 602 -0.14 1.86 -9.34
N GLU A 603 0.44 1.36 -10.43
CA GLU A 603 1.89 1.20 -10.56
C GLU A 603 2.60 2.56 -10.53
N ALA A 604 2.04 3.56 -11.20
CA ALA A 604 2.58 4.94 -11.19
C ALA A 604 2.42 5.61 -9.80
N ASP A 605 1.28 5.41 -9.11
CA ASP A 605 1.05 5.92 -7.74
C ASP A 605 2.10 5.35 -6.76
N LEU A 606 2.34 4.06 -6.88
CA LEU A 606 3.32 3.35 -6.09
C LEU A 606 4.75 3.87 -6.35
N LYS A 607 5.11 4.14 -7.63
CA LYS A 607 6.41 4.74 -7.98
C LYS A 607 6.60 6.15 -7.42
N LEU A 608 5.53 6.94 -7.32
CA LEU A 608 5.60 8.32 -6.83
C LEU A 608 5.64 8.43 -5.29
N ARG A 609 4.89 7.60 -4.57
CA ARG A 609 4.79 7.65 -3.11
C ARG A 609 5.86 6.86 -2.40
N GLY A 610 6.37 5.82 -3.04
CA GLY A 610 7.20 4.80 -2.39
C GLY A 610 6.36 3.79 -1.60
N PRO A 611 6.98 2.65 -1.20
CA PRO A 611 6.28 1.54 -0.55
C PRO A 611 5.81 1.84 0.89
N GLY A 612 6.45 2.79 1.59
CA GLY A 612 6.21 3.08 3.01
C GLY A 612 4.77 3.52 3.34
N ASP A 613 4.18 4.35 2.48
CA ASP A 613 2.81 4.86 2.70
C ASP A 613 1.72 3.87 2.31
N PHE A 614 2.04 2.86 1.50
CA PHE A 614 1.08 1.86 1.04
C PHE A 614 0.82 0.77 2.09
N PHE A 615 1.83 0.46 2.88
CA PHE A 615 1.76 -0.57 3.92
C PHE A 615 1.34 -0.04 5.28
N GLY A 616 0.86 1.20 5.40
CA GLY A 616 0.43 1.88 6.64
C GLY A 616 0.50 0.99 7.88
N GLU A 617 1.21 1.40 8.90
CA GLU A 617 1.75 0.65 10.06
C GLU A 617 0.79 -0.35 10.79
N ARG A 618 -0.45 -0.53 10.35
CA ARG A 618 -1.47 -1.26 11.14
C ARG A 618 -2.41 -2.20 10.37
N GLN A 619 -2.30 -2.37 9.04
CA GLN A 619 -3.39 -3.07 8.34
C GLN A 619 -3.16 -4.53 7.94
N HIS A 620 -1.93 -5.08 7.92
CA HIS A 620 -1.75 -6.39 7.26
C HIS A 620 -0.95 -7.46 7.99
N GLY A 621 -0.49 -7.26 9.23
CA GLY A 621 0.24 -8.33 9.94
C GLY A 621 1.58 -8.77 9.29
N LEU A 622 2.00 -8.12 8.19
CA LEU A 622 3.26 -8.44 7.52
C LEU A 622 4.45 -7.81 8.27
N PRO A 623 5.57 -8.52 8.38
CA PRO A 623 6.77 -7.96 8.97
C PRO A 623 7.32 -6.81 8.11
N PRO A 624 7.86 -5.74 8.72
CA PRO A 624 8.44 -4.62 7.99
C PRO A 624 9.70 -5.06 7.25
N LEU A 625 9.80 -4.75 5.95
CA LEU A 625 11.01 -4.96 5.15
C LEU A 625 12.03 -3.87 5.44
N LYS A 626 13.30 -4.26 5.56
CA LYS A 626 14.43 -3.37 5.90
C LYS A 626 15.38 -3.14 4.74
N ALA A 627 15.65 -4.19 3.96
CA ALA A 627 16.58 -4.19 2.82
C ALA A 627 15.83 -4.16 1.48
N ALA A 628 14.72 -4.89 1.39
CA ALA A 628 13.95 -5.00 0.16
C ALA A 628 13.08 -3.76 -0.06
N ASP A 629 13.11 -3.26 -1.29
CA ASP A 629 12.21 -2.23 -1.82
C ASP A 629 11.31 -2.88 -2.87
N MET A 630 10.04 -3.09 -2.53
CA MET A 630 9.08 -3.79 -3.39
C MET A 630 8.93 -3.19 -4.78
N MET A 631 9.35 -1.92 -4.97
CA MET A 631 9.27 -1.23 -6.25
C MET A 631 10.51 -1.43 -7.11
N LYS A 632 11.68 -1.36 -6.48
CA LYS A 632 12.95 -1.50 -7.17
C LYS A 632 13.29 -2.96 -7.42
N ASP A 633 12.84 -3.84 -6.53
CA ASP A 633 13.22 -5.25 -6.48
C ASP A 633 12.19 -6.19 -7.14
N MET A 634 11.43 -5.71 -8.15
CA MET A 634 10.40 -6.50 -8.85
C MET A 634 10.94 -7.79 -9.49
N GLU A 635 12.15 -7.77 -9.99
CA GLU A 635 12.82 -8.96 -10.52
C GLU A 635 13.18 -9.94 -9.41
N LEU A 636 13.71 -9.41 -8.31
CA LEU A 636 14.06 -10.18 -7.12
C LEU A 636 12.83 -10.86 -6.48
N ILE A 637 11.66 -10.20 -6.52
CA ILE A 637 10.39 -10.77 -6.08
C ILE A 637 10.03 -12.01 -6.90
N ARG A 638 10.21 -11.97 -8.22
CA ARG A 638 9.95 -13.12 -9.10
C ARG A 638 10.95 -14.24 -8.86
N GLU A 639 12.24 -13.91 -8.68
CA GLU A 639 13.27 -14.88 -8.34
C GLU A 639 12.95 -15.60 -7.02
N THR A 640 12.57 -14.85 -5.98
CA THR A 640 12.21 -15.42 -4.67
C THR A 640 10.91 -16.22 -4.70
N GLU A 641 9.95 -15.85 -5.55
CA GLU A 641 8.73 -16.63 -5.78
C GLU A 641 9.06 -18.02 -6.35
N GLN A 642 9.90 -18.07 -7.39
CA GLN A 642 10.36 -19.31 -7.99
C GLN A 642 11.19 -20.15 -7.01
N ALA A 643 12.08 -19.51 -6.24
CA ALA A 643 12.88 -20.17 -5.22
C ALA A 643 12.01 -20.80 -4.13
N ALA A 644 11.03 -20.07 -3.62
CA ALA A 644 10.09 -20.55 -2.60
C ALA A 644 9.25 -21.74 -3.13
N GLU A 645 8.80 -21.66 -4.38
CA GLU A 645 8.06 -22.75 -5.01
C GLU A 645 8.89 -24.01 -5.14
N GLN A 646 10.11 -23.91 -5.67
CA GLN A 646 11.03 -25.04 -5.82
C GLN A 646 11.40 -25.65 -4.46
N LEU A 647 11.65 -24.83 -3.44
CA LEU A 647 11.92 -25.30 -2.06
C LEU A 647 10.75 -26.10 -1.50
N LEU A 648 9.53 -25.53 -1.55
CA LEU A 648 8.36 -26.13 -0.94
C LEU A 648 7.80 -27.33 -1.74
N GLN A 649 8.13 -27.47 -3.02
CA GLN A 649 7.89 -28.70 -3.79
C GLN A 649 8.76 -29.85 -3.28
N ASN A 650 10.05 -29.59 -2.99
CA ASN A 650 11.01 -30.60 -2.57
C ASN A 650 10.96 -30.88 -1.06
N ASP A 651 10.69 -29.87 -0.25
CA ASP A 651 10.62 -29.96 1.22
C ASP A 651 9.50 -29.06 1.76
N PRO A 652 8.25 -29.55 1.74
CA PRO A 652 7.05 -28.77 2.08
C PRO A 652 7.02 -28.17 3.49
N THR A 653 7.83 -28.67 4.42
CA THR A 653 7.88 -28.27 5.83
C THR A 653 9.25 -27.79 6.26
N LEU A 654 10.21 -27.70 5.34
CA LEU A 654 11.59 -27.30 5.56
C LEU A 654 12.27 -28.12 6.70
N GLN A 655 12.07 -29.43 6.67
CA GLN A 655 12.65 -30.34 7.66
C GLN A 655 13.99 -30.98 7.25
N GLN A 656 14.34 -30.88 5.97
CA GLN A 656 15.64 -31.36 5.52
C GLN A 656 16.78 -30.59 6.21
N PRO A 657 17.90 -31.24 6.57
CA PRO A 657 18.99 -30.63 7.33
C PRO A 657 19.49 -29.32 6.73
N GLU A 658 19.58 -29.23 5.40
CA GLU A 658 20.04 -28.05 4.67
C GLU A 658 19.05 -26.87 4.74
N ASN A 659 17.76 -27.13 5.00
CA ASN A 659 16.69 -26.12 5.06
C ASN A 659 16.34 -25.68 6.50
N GLN A 660 16.92 -26.32 7.53
CA GLN A 660 16.59 -26.02 8.93
C GLN A 660 16.96 -24.59 9.31
N GLY A 661 18.08 -24.06 8.83
CA GLY A 661 18.47 -22.68 9.04
C GLY A 661 17.43 -21.70 8.50
N LEU A 662 17.00 -21.92 7.26
CA LEU A 662 15.95 -21.12 6.60
C LEU A 662 14.60 -21.22 7.35
N ARG A 663 14.22 -22.40 7.81
CA ARG A 663 13.01 -22.57 8.63
C ARG A 663 13.06 -21.73 9.89
N LEU A 664 14.19 -21.71 10.61
CA LEU A 664 14.33 -20.91 11.83
C LEU A 664 14.23 -19.42 11.54
N GLU A 665 14.77 -18.95 10.44
CA GLU A 665 14.67 -17.52 10.06
C GLU A 665 13.23 -17.13 9.65
N VAL A 666 12.51 -17.99 8.91
CA VAL A 666 11.09 -17.80 8.61
C VAL A 666 10.28 -17.71 9.91
N LEU A 667 10.48 -18.66 10.86
CA LEU A 667 9.80 -18.63 12.14
C LEU A 667 10.12 -17.36 12.94
N ARG A 668 11.37 -16.89 12.93
CA ARG A 668 11.80 -15.66 13.61
C ARG A 668 11.14 -14.41 13.02
N LEU A 669 11.01 -14.34 11.69
CA LEU A 669 10.35 -13.24 11.00
C LEU A 669 8.90 -13.10 11.45
N PHE A 670 8.15 -14.20 11.49
CA PHE A 670 6.74 -14.23 11.84
C PHE A 670 6.48 -14.22 13.37
N ALA A 671 7.47 -14.59 14.20
CA ALA A 671 7.39 -14.48 15.65
C ALA A 671 7.16 -13.04 16.11
N LYS A 672 7.72 -12.06 15.40
CA LYS A 672 7.60 -10.63 15.71
C LYS A 672 6.21 -10.05 15.36
N THR A 673 5.39 -10.73 14.55
CA THR A 673 4.05 -10.28 14.15
C THR A 673 2.92 -10.79 15.05
N GLY A 674 3.23 -11.55 16.10
CA GLY A 674 2.22 -12.12 17.03
C GLY A 674 1.53 -13.39 16.53
N GLU A 675 1.89 -13.90 15.36
CA GLU A 675 1.31 -15.11 14.73
C GLU A 675 2.09 -16.40 15.07
N ASN A 676 2.79 -16.42 16.21
CA ASN A 676 3.63 -17.56 16.65
C ASN A 676 2.92 -18.92 16.69
N GLY A 677 1.59 -18.95 16.82
CA GLY A 677 0.82 -20.19 16.85
C GLY A 677 0.44 -20.73 15.47
N VAL A 678 0.76 -20.00 14.41
CA VAL A 678 0.22 -20.28 13.07
C VAL A 678 1.22 -20.99 12.16
N ILE A 679 2.52 -20.89 12.41
CA ILE A 679 3.57 -21.50 11.57
C ILE A 679 4.16 -22.78 12.22
N LEU A 680 3.99 -22.99 13.51
CA LEU A 680 4.37 -24.23 14.20
C LEU A 680 3.26 -25.28 14.05
#